data_61c0c6c15aa7eb9a8d129ede36858349
#
_entry.id   61c0c6c15aa7eb9a8d129ede36858349
#
_cell.length_a   1.000
_cell.length_b   1.000
_cell.length_c   1.000
_cell.angle_alpha   90.00
_cell.angle_beta   90.00
_cell.angle_gamma   90.00
#
_symmetry.space_group_name_H-M   'P 1'
#
loop_
_entity.id
_entity.type
_entity.pdbx_description
1 polymer ?
#
loop_
_entity_poly.entity_id
_entity_poly.type
_entity_poly.pdbx_seq_one_letter_code
_entity_poly.pdbx_strand_id
1 'polypeptide(L)'
;MKKKYVRWTLWTIASPFILFIILCILIYLPPIQNFLVDKAAVYASEATGMNISVGRISLSFPLNLVVTNVDAASPHNDTLLSVRRLQVNVQLLPLLKKQVEVDGISLQGATVNSNDLIHGMKLNGTLGELFISSHGVALDPETAIVNKVLLKDTDLSLCLNDTAAVDTAASDTTYWKIILQDIDLQNVSFALDMPLDSLSLAASLDNAILRDGLIDLHKSAYSLQTFRIENGRVRYDNGKPLAADSLSSGLDPSHIALTDIGVKLDSLYYGGRNMKAIISQFVLKERSGVEIVSATGRMVSNDKVLRVPSLKLETRDSYLELNAAMDWNALDFKGEGLMSARLMADIGKPDVVRFMGRMDEKFVRQYPSEPLRIRTGIDGDLNKLKLTTLTAELPGALGLFARGELTHLTDSLLRGGDITLEAETKDLKFVSTLAEGIEIPYGTRLEGKFTMAGTKMGTDLLLMQPEAQAVVAADTIPITVYNDSISVADDFKMERAARLFAKYDLSRDRYEADLAVNHFDLHQFMPADSLYTLSTRLKVEGEGFDFFSPRTYFNAEGGIDRFHYGSYHLTGISLAAGLEKSKVHASLAVKNWTMDIKAHLDGILKPHDVSGDLKMDVAHLDWQALHLMDTRFQTSQHLGVRFSSDLRKRYVVEAEMTNATIVTAKRTSHSKDLFAGFSTSRDSTFAYLRAGDLDLSLEGAGHMEYISGRADLLMKKLAEQWESKHIEQEELREFLPGLCLKISSGPDNPIANYLSMMGLSYSRLFMDVDSSPAEGLNGEA
;
A
#
# COMPACT_ATOMS: atom_id res chain seq x y z
N MET A 1 80.13 23.24 63.72
CA MET A 1 78.85 22.50 63.97
C MET A 1 77.76 22.71 62.93
N LYS A 2 77.80 23.75 62.14
CA LYS A 2 76.68 24.06 61.13
C LYS A 2 76.63 23.12 59.93
N LYS A 3 77.68 22.49 59.48
CA LYS A 3 77.70 21.59 58.33
C LYS A 3 77.07 20.18 58.57
N LYS A 4 76.95 19.70 59.83
CA LYS A 4 76.32 18.46 60.11
C LYS A 4 74.80 18.51 60.13
N TYR A 5 74.23 19.62 60.61
CA TYR A 5 72.77 19.81 60.66
C TYR A 5 72.17 20.04 59.30
N VAL A 6 72.84 20.77 58.38
CA VAL A 6 72.39 20.94 57.00
C VAL A 6 72.33 19.64 56.20
N ARG A 7 73.29 18.72 56.52
CA ARG A 7 73.29 17.40 55.89
C ARG A 7 72.18 16.51 56.38
N TRP A 8 71.82 16.59 57.68
CA TRP A 8 70.68 15.86 58.25
C TRP A 8 69.35 16.38 57.79
N THR A 9 69.12 17.66 57.69
CA THR A 9 67.92 18.26 57.11
C THR A 9 67.74 17.98 55.60
N LEU A 10 68.83 17.95 54.84
CA LEU A 10 68.81 17.52 53.46
C LEU A 10 68.44 16.03 53.34
N TRP A 11 68.92 15.16 54.20
CA TRP A 11 68.59 13.74 54.23
C TRP A 11 67.14 13.48 54.70
N THR A 12 66.64 14.23 55.63
CA THR A 12 65.22 14.11 56.08
C THR A 12 64.24 14.65 55.05
N ILE A 13 64.62 15.63 54.27
CA ILE A 13 63.78 16.12 53.15
C ILE A 13 63.93 15.18 51.89
N ALA A 14 65.12 14.64 51.67
CA ALA A 14 65.34 13.68 50.56
C ALA A 14 64.78 12.28 50.81
N SER A 15 64.68 11.89 52.08
CA SER A 15 64.23 10.51 52.49
C SER A 15 62.83 10.15 51.92
N PRO A 16 61.79 10.98 52.03
CA PRO A 16 60.48 10.68 51.44
C PRO A 16 60.53 10.63 49.92
N PHE A 17 61.38 11.45 49.27
CA PHE A 17 61.59 11.40 47.82
C PHE A 17 62.33 10.14 47.38
N ILE A 18 63.37 9.73 48.14
CA ILE A 18 64.09 8.46 47.86
C ILE A 18 63.17 7.29 48.13
N LEU A 19 62.40 7.30 49.21
CA LEU A 19 61.41 6.26 49.52
C LEU A 19 60.34 6.17 48.41
N PHE A 20 59.87 7.30 47.91
CA PHE A 20 58.93 7.38 46.82
C PHE A 20 59.54 6.80 45.52
N ILE A 21 60.79 7.15 45.18
CA ILE A 21 61.50 6.62 44.03
C ILE A 21 61.72 5.10 44.18
N ILE A 22 62.09 4.64 45.37
CA ILE A 22 62.22 3.19 45.66
C ILE A 22 60.86 2.48 45.52
N LEU A 23 59.79 3.07 46.01
CA LEU A 23 58.43 2.53 45.86
C LEU A 23 58.01 2.48 44.38
N CYS A 24 58.30 3.49 43.62
CA CYS A 24 58.09 3.52 42.18
C CYS A 24 58.88 2.42 41.49
N ILE A 25 60.17 2.25 41.86
CA ILE A 25 61.02 1.19 41.26
C ILE A 25 60.50 -0.20 41.67
N LEU A 26 60.04 -0.39 42.92
CA LEU A 26 59.46 -1.64 43.40
C LEU A 26 58.26 -2.10 42.62
N ILE A 27 57.38 -1.18 42.22
CA ILE A 27 56.18 -1.48 41.42
C ILE A 27 56.54 -2.01 40.01
N TYR A 28 57.72 -1.67 39.49
CA TYR A 28 58.21 -2.17 38.19
C TYR A 28 58.91 -3.53 38.28
N LEU A 29 59.10 -4.12 39.50
CA LEU A 29 59.68 -5.44 39.64
C LEU A 29 58.69 -6.56 39.34
N PRO A 30 59.06 -7.55 38.49
CA PRO A 30 58.15 -8.62 38.07
C PRO A 30 57.44 -9.38 39.22
N PRO A 31 58.06 -9.69 40.37
CA PRO A 31 57.38 -10.40 41.47
C PRO A 31 56.25 -9.60 42.08
N ILE A 32 56.35 -8.25 42.13
CA ILE A 32 55.32 -7.37 42.68
C ILE A 32 54.19 -7.19 41.66
N GLN A 33 54.54 -7.13 40.39
CA GLN A 33 53.56 -7.10 39.33
C GLN A 33 52.70 -8.37 39.33
N ASN A 34 53.29 -9.54 39.47
CA ASN A 34 52.55 -10.80 39.54
C ASN A 34 51.62 -10.86 40.77
N PHE A 35 52.06 -10.40 41.93
CA PHE A 35 51.20 -10.30 43.11
C PHE A 35 49.98 -9.34 42.89
N LEU A 36 50.21 -8.23 42.20
CA LEU A 36 49.13 -7.29 41.83
C LEU A 36 48.17 -7.91 40.83
N VAL A 37 48.63 -8.77 39.90
CA VAL A 37 47.78 -9.52 38.95
C VAL A 37 46.77 -10.37 39.71
N ASP A 38 47.23 -11.20 40.61
CA ASP A 38 46.37 -12.12 41.35
C ASP A 38 45.32 -11.37 42.19
N LYS A 39 45.74 -10.28 42.85
CA LYS A 39 44.81 -9.44 43.63
C LYS A 39 43.81 -8.70 42.77
N ALA A 40 44.23 -8.17 41.63
CA ALA A 40 43.32 -7.48 40.70
C ALA A 40 42.31 -8.45 40.08
N ALA A 41 42.75 -9.64 39.70
CA ALA A 41 41.86 -10.67 39.14
C ALA A 41 40.80 -11.11 40.17
N VAL A 42 41.20 -11.37 41.41
CA VAL A 42 40.26 -11.71 42.49
C VAL A 42 39.27 -10.58 42.77
N TYR A 43 39.74 -9.35 42.92
CA TYR A 43 38.88 -8.20 43.16
C TYR A 43 37.88 -7.99 42.00
N ALA A 44 38.36 -8.08 40.76
CA ALA A 44 37.52 -7.96 39.59
C ALA A 44 36.49 -9.10 39.52
N SER A 45 36.85 -10.31 39.85
CA SER A 45 35.95 -11.47 39.91
C SER A 45 34.87 -11.29 40.98
N GLU A 46 35.24 -10.82 42.18
CA GLU A 46 34.29 -10.53 43.25
C GLU A 46 33.34 -9.38 42.89
N ALA A 47 33.84 -8.32 42.26
CA ALA A 47 33.08 -7.15 41.91
C ALA A 47 32.08 -7.41 40.76
N THR A 48 32.40 -8.30 39.83
CA THR A 48 31.59 -8.57 38.64
C THR A 48 30.76 -9.86 38.73
N GLY A 49 31.08 -10.74 39.68
CA GLY A 49 30.49 -12.07 39.79
C GLY A 49 30.93 -13.03 38.68
N MET A 50 31.97 -12.68 37.91
CA MET A 50 32.53 -13.47 36.81
C MET A 50 33.84 -14.11 37.20
N ASN A 51 34.24 -15.22 36.54
CA ASN A 51 35.55 -15.81 36.66
C ASN A 51 36.52 -15.06 35.77
N ILE A 52 37.28 -14.10 36.32
CA ILE A 52 38.25 -13.30 35.56
C ILE A 52 39.64 -13.89 35.77
N SER A 53 40.31 -14.23 34.66
CA SER A 53 41.69 -14.62 34.62
C SER A 53 42.53 -13.59 33.85
N VAL A 54 43.74 -13.34 34.32
CA VAL A 54 44.67 -12.40 33.72
C VAL A 54 46.02 -13.10 33.55
N GLY A 55 46.52 -13.20 32.32
CA GLY A 55 47.77 -13.91 32.04
C GLY A 55 49.00 -13.16 32.53
N ARG A 56 49.13 -11.87 32.22
CA ARG A 56 50.27 -11.06 32.67
C ARG A 56 49.85 -9.57 32.74
N ILE A 57 50.28 -8.92 33.78
CA ILE A 57 50.32 -7.47 33.89
C ILE A 57 51.76 -6.98 33.80
N SER A 58 52.02 -5.99 33.04
CA SER A 58 53.32 -5.34 32.94
C SER A 58 53.12 -3.83 33.01
N LEU A 59 53.81 -3.21 33.91
CA LEU A 59 53.80 -1.76 34.08
C LEU A 59 55.19 -1.22 33.65
N SER A 60 55.17 -0.27 32.71
CA SER A 60 56.39 0.40 32.25
C SER A 60 56.36 1.88 32.50
N PHE A 61 57.54 2.52 32.63
CA PHE A 61 57.63 3.97 32.87
C PHE A 61 57.12 4.77 31.67
N PRO A 62 56.41 5.90 31.80
CA PRO A 62 56.02 6.53 33.08
C PRO A 62 54.85 5.88 33.83
N LEU A 63 53.82 5.32 33.21
CA LEU A 63 52.70 4.54 33.76
C LEU A 63 51.90 3.89 32.61
N ASN A 64 52.59 3.09 31.81
CA ASN A 64 51.93 2.31 30.78
C ASN A 64 51.58 0.94 31.37
N LEU A 65 50.31 0.72 31.61
CA LEU A 65 49.75 -0.55 32.04
C LEU A 65 49.44 -1.43 30.83
N VAL A 66 50.06 -2.55 30.70
CA VAL A 66 49.77 -3.55 29.68
C VAL A 66 49.28 -4.83 30.36
N VAL A 67 48.10 -5.24 30.00
CA VAL A 67 47.45 -6.48 30.45
C VAL A 67 47.31 -7.42 29.26
N THR A 68 47.76 -8.63 29.37
CA THR A 68 47.65 -9.60 28.27
C THR A 68 46.92 -10.86 28.71
N ASN A 69 46.15 -11.42 27.75
CA ASN A 69 45.32 -12.61 27.92
C ASN A 69 44.38 -12.46 29.13
N VAL A 70 43.44 -11.54 28.98
CA VAL A 70 42.36 -11.35 29.95
C VAL A 70 41.16 -12.14 29.46
N ASP A 71 40.71 -13.09 30.25
CA ASP A 71 39.55 -13.88 29.99
C ASP A 71 38.53 -13.68 31.12
N ALA A 72 37.29 -13.35 30.77
CA ALA A 72 36.19 -13.32 31.70
C ALA A 72 35.18 -14.41 31.28
N ALA A 73 34.87 -15.28 32.19
CA ALA A 73 33.91 -16.36 31.97
C ALA A 73 32.75 -16.26 32.95
N SER A 74 31.60 -16.79 32.54
CA SER A 74 30.44 -16.92 33.39
C SER A 74 30.70 -17.87 34.56
N PRO A 75 29.88 -17.89 35.62
CA PRO A 75 29.99 -18.90 36.67
C PRO A 75 29.91 -20.35 36.15
N HIS A 76 29.42 -20.56 34.95
CA HIS A 76 29.32 -21.86 34.28
C HIS A 76 30.51 -22.14 33.34
N ASN A 77 31.57 -21.32 33.39
CA ASN A 77 32.78 -21.40 32.56
C ASN A 77 32.59 -21.09 31.05
N ASP A 78 31.51 -20.44 30.64
CA ASP A 78 31.40 -19.94 29.27
C ASP A 78 32.23 -18.66 29.13
N THR A 79 33.09 -18.58 28.14
CA THR A 79 33.92 -17.40 27.88
C THR A 79 33.03 -16.27 27.35
N LEU A 80 32.93 -15.21 28.13
CA LEU A 80 32.11 -14.05 27.80
C LEU A 80 32.89 -12.93 27.12
N LEU A 81 34.16 -12.79 27.54
CA LEU A 81 35.09 -11.84 27.00
C LEU A 81 36.51 -12.44 27.03
N SER A 82 37.20 -12.35 25.91
CA SER A 82 38.62 -12.68 25.83
C SER A 82 39.36 -11.51 25.18
N VAL A 83 40.42 -11.05 25.77
CA VAL A 83 41.21 -9.90 25.27
C VAL A 83 42.68 -10.31 25.23
N ARG A 84 43.28 -10.29 24.05
CA ARG A 84 44.69 -10.65 23.89
C ARG A 84 45.60 -9.61 24.54
N ARG A 85 45.32 -8.34 24.36
CA ARG A 85 46.14 -7.24 24.90
C ARG A 85 45.29 -6.00 25.15
N LEU A 86 45.34 -5.50 26.37
CA LEU A 86 44.81 -4.20 26.78
C LEU A 86 45.99 -3.36 27.28
N GLN A 87 46.12 -2.16 26.72
CA GLN A 87 47.13 -1.20 27.16
C GLN A 87 46.44 0.10 27.56
N VAL A 88 46.79 0.62 28.72
CA VAL A 88 46.28 1.89 29.23
C VAL A 88 47.45 2.79 29.59
N ASN A 89 47.54 3.94 28.97
CA ASN A 89 48.59 4.93 29.22
C ASN A 89 48.05 6.00 30.16
N VAL A 90 48.64 6.09 31.36
CA VAL A 90 48.18 7.04 32.39
C VAL A 90 49.24 8.11 32.63
N GLN A 91 48.83 9.36 32.76
CA GLN A 91 49.73 10.47 33.05
C GLN A 91 50.17 10.46 34.50
N LEU A 92 51.50 10.58 34.72
CA LEU A 92 52.10 10.56 36.06
C LEU A 92 51.85 11.86 36.85
N LEU A 93 51.92 13.02 36.19
CA LEU A 93 51.84 14.33 36.88
C LEU A 93 50.42 14.64 37.41
N PRO A 94 49.33 14.36 36.71
CA PRO A 94 48.00 14.50 37.26
C PRO A 94 47.70 13.55 38.41
N LEU A 95 48.29 12.33 38.38
CA LEU A 95 48.09 11.35 39.42
C LEU A 95 48.65 11.84 40.77
N LEU A 96 49.76 12.59 40.75
CA LEU A 96 50.30 13.25 41.96
C LEU A 96 49.34 14.28 42.55
N LYS A 97 48.39 14.79 41.78
CA LYS A 97 47.32 15.69 42.21
C LYS A 97 46.01 14.97 42.51
N LYS A 98 46.03 13.61 42.59
CA LYS A 98 44.85 12.77 42.78
C LYS A 98 43.87 12.80 41.59
N GLN A 99 44.32 13.18 40.43
CA GLN A 99 43.55 13.14 39.18
C GLN A 99 44.06 12.02 38.29
N VAL A 100 43.17 11.17 37.80
CA VAL A 100 43.52 10.09 36.88
C VAL A 100 43.27 10.58 35.47
N GLU A 101 44.33 10.92 34.74
CA GLU A 101 44.24 11.28 33.32
C GLU A 101 44.81 10.13 32.47
N VAL A 102 44.02 9.66 31.51
CA VAL A 102 44.36 8.59 30.60
C VAL A 102 44.66 9.18 29.24
N ASP A 103 45.91 9.05 28.78
CA ASP A 103 46.36 9.52 27.46
C ASP A 103 45.89 8.61 26.34
N GLY A 104 45.65 7.37 26.62
CA GLY A 104 45.22 6.43 25.60
C GLY A 104 44.93 5.03 26.13
N ILE A 105 43.99 4.42 25.42
CA ILE A 105 43.61 3.01 25.62
C ILE A 105 43.84 2.29 24.28
N SER A 106 44.56 1.19 24.31
CA SER A 106 44.68 0.31 23.15
C SER A 106 44.21 -1.11 23.54
N LEU A 107 43.31 -1.64 22.73
CA LEU A 107 42.77 -2.99 22.91
C LEU A 107 42.98 -3.76 21.62
N GLN A 108 43.57 -4.92 21.70
CA GLN A 108 43.91 -5.74 20.54
C GLN A 108 43.42 -7.18 20.73
N GLY A 109 42.73 -7.68 19.71
CA GLY A 109 42.25 -9.04 19.64
C GLY A 109 41.28 -9.37 20.78
N ALA A 110 40.13 -8.65 20.81
CA ALA A 110 39.08 -8.97 21.75
C ALA A 110 37.96 -9.77 21.06
N THR A 111 37.41 -10.73 21.81
CA THR A 111 36.19 -11.44 21.45
C THR A 111 35.17 -11.25 22.56
N VAL A 112 33.95 -10.96 22.22
CA VAL A 112 32.85 -10.81 23.17
C VAL A 112 31.72 -11.76 22.79
N ASN A 113 31.14 -12.40 23.80
CA ASN A 113 29.96 -13.24 23.69
C ASN A 113 29.16 -13.07 24.98
N SER A 114 28.17 -12.17 24.95
CA SER A 114 27.44 -11.85 26.18
C SER A 114 26.49 -12.96 26.63
N ASN A 115 26.20 -13.94 25.74
CA ASN A 115 25.18 -14.96 26.00
C ASN A 115 23.93 -14.35 26.66
N ASP A 116 23.54 -14.82 27.83
CA ASP A 116 22.32 -14.31 28.51
C ASP A 116 22.69 -13.41 29.75
N LEU A 117 23.85 -12.75 29.74
CA LEU A 117 24.24 -11.83 30.81
C LEU A 117 23.33 -10.65 30.96
N ILE A 118 22.80 -10.16 29.84
CA ILE A 118 21.80 -9.09 29.79
C ILE A 118 20.52 -9.71 29.24
N HIS A 119 19.48 -9.71 30.05
CA HIS A 119 18.20 -10.29 29.65
C HIS A 119 17.69 -9.67 28.35
N GLY A 120 17.32 -10.51 27.39
CA GLY A 120 16.80 -10.08 26.09
C GLY A 120 17.84 -9.55 25.10
N MET A 121 19.14 -9.48 25.44
CA MET A 121 20.16 -8.95 24.54
C MET A 121 21.36 -9.91 24.45
N LYS A 122 21.73 -10.25 23.21
CA LYS A 122 22.94 -11.03 22.92
C LYS A 122 23.90 -10.20 22.07
N LEU A 123 25.09 -9.93 22.60
CA LEU A 123 26.17 -9.26 21.88
C LEU A 123 27.30 -10.29 21.61
N ASN A 124 27.57 -10.50 20.35
CA ASN A 124 28.67 -11.33 19.88
C ASN A 124 29.58 -10.51 18.98
N GLY A 125 30.84 -10.79 18.99
CA GLY A 125 31.72 -10.18 18.02
C GLY A 125 33.18 -10.30 18.30
N THR A 126 33.94 -9.81 17.34
CA THR A 126 35.42 -9.75 17.39
C THR A 126 35.86 -8.33 17.13
N LEU A 127 36.86 -7.89 17.86
CA LEU A 127 37.48 -6.59 17.71
C LEU A 127 38.99 -6.81 17.49
N GLY A 128 39.46 -6.45 16.30
CA GLY A 128 40.87 -6.60 15.95
C GLY A 128 41.71 -5.58 16.69
N GLU A 129 41.45 -4.30 16.50
CA GLU A 129 42.18 -3.24 17.19
C GLU A 129 41.26 -2.05 17.50
N LEU A 130 41.26 -1.60 18.74
CA LEU A 130 40.70 -0.32 19.18
C LEU A 130 41.82 0.49 19.81
N PHE A 131 42.04 1.69 19.30
CA PHE A 131 42.92 2.67 19.89
C PHE A 131 42.19 3.96 20.16
N ILE A 132 42.18 4.43 21.41
CA ILE A 132 41.63 5.68 21.84
C ILE A 132 42.73 6.54 22.45
N SER A 133 42.92 7.74 21.92
CA SER A 133 43.82 8.75 22.52
C SER A 133 42.99 9.90 23.04
N SER A 134 43.24 10.33 24.26
CA SER A 134 42.48 11.39 24.92
C SER A 134 43.43 12.40 25.56
N HIS A 135 43.09 13.68 25.57
CA HIS A 135 43.84 14.75 26.24
C HIS A 135 43.07 15.28 27.47
N GLY A 136 42.52 14.35 28.24
CA GLY A 136 41.85 14.68 29.48
C GLY A 136 40.36 14.44 29.48
N VAL A 137 39.91 13.74 30.48
CA VAL A 137 38.50 13.60 30.87
C VAL A 137 38.33 14.38 32.14
N ALA A 138 37.67 15.54 32.07
CA ALA A 138 37.34 16.33 33.25
C ALA A 138 35.95 15.94 33.72
N LEU A 139 35.87 15.34 34.92
CA LEU A 139 34.62 14.93 35.53
C LEU A 139 33.77 16.16 35.98
N ASP A 140 34.42 17.29 36.20
CA ASP A 140 33.84 18.58 36.49
C ASP A 140 34.65 19.66 35.70
N PRO A 141 34.14 20.20 34.60
CA PRO A 141 32.78 20.20 34.03
C PRO A 141 32.58 19.10 32.94
N GLU A 142 32.20 17.92 33.23
CA GLU A 142 31.79 16.80 32.36
C GLU A 142 32.24 16.90 30.88
N THR A 143 33.55 17.08 30.65
CA THR A 143 34.11 17.30 29.31
C THR A 143 35.13 16.22 29.00
N ALA A 144 35.01 15.62 27.82
CA ALA A 144 35.98 14.67 27.32
C ALA A 144 36.53 15.15 25.96
N ILE A 145 37.85 15.16 25.83
CA ILE A 145 38.55 15.47 24.59
C ILE A 145 39.19 14.20 24.09
N VAL A 146 38.64 13.65 23.01
CA VAL A 146 39.14 12.47 22.33
C VAL A 146 39.88 12.91 21.06
N ASN A 147 41.18 12.75 21.07
CA ASN A 147 42.05 13.18 19.99
C ASN A 147 42.00 12.21 18.81
N LYS A 148 42.03 10.92 19.09
CA LYS A 148 42.00 9.89 18.08
C LYS A 148 41.26 8.64 18.54
N VAL A 149 40.38 8.14 17.67
CA VAL A 149 39.84 6.78 17.77
C VAL A 149 40.19 6.05 16.49
N LEU A 150 40.82 4.88 16.64
CA LEU A 150 41.00 3.93 15.54
C LEU A 150 40.28 2.65 15.92
N LEU A 151 39.36 2.23 15.09
CA LEU A 151 38.68 0.94 15.19
C LEU A 151 38.95 0.15 13.92
N LYS A 152 39.56 -1.01 14.05
CA LYS A 152 39.99 -1.80 12.92
C LYS A 152 39.63 -3.28 13.06
N ASP A 153 39.29 -3.89 11.91
CA ASP A 153 39.00 -5.33 11.80
C ASP A 153 37.99 -5.78 12.87
N THR A 154 36.83 -5.12 12.90
CA THR A 154 35.82 -5.32 13.93
C THR A 154 34.52 -5.83 13.31
N ASP A 155 34.01 -6.90 13.92
CA ASP A 155 32.70 -7.50 13.54
C ASP A 155 31.87 -7.65 14.82
N LEU A 156 30.72 -6.97 14.86
CA LEU A 156 29.80 -6.98 16.00
C LEU A 156 28.40 -7.39 15.55
N SER A 157 27.78 -8.29 16.30
CA SER A 157 26.41 -8.72 16.09
C SER A 157 25.61 -8.56 17.39
N LEU A 158 24.54 -7.82 17.31
CA LEU A 158 23.60 -7.56 18.39
C LEU A 158 22.26 -8.21 18.06
N CYS A 159 21.80 -9.12 18.92
CA CYS A 159 20.47 -9.70 18.82
C CYS A 159 19.61 -9.23 19.99
N LEU A 160 18.46 -8.65 19.71
CA LEU A 160 17.49 -8.16 20.69
C LEU A 160 16.25 -9.07 20.67
N ASN A 161 16.10 -9.91 21.70
CA ASN A 161 15.05 -10.92 21.81
C ASN A 161 13.86 -10.48 22.70
N ASP A 162 13.94 -9.31 23.32
CA ASP A 162 12.90 -8.82 24.22
C ASP A 162 12.54 -7.38 23.89
N THR A 163 11.25 -7.10 23.81
CA THR A 163 10.69 -5.75 23.80
C THR A 163 10.48 -5.24 25.22
N ALA A 164 11.43 -5.52 26.12
CA ALA A 164 11.37 -4.99 27.48
C ALA A 164 11.16 -3.48 27.37
N ALA A 165 10.06 -3.03 27.90
CA ALA A 165 9.74 -1.60 28.05
C ALA A 165 10.99 -0.93 28.59
N VAL A 166 11.50 0.04 27.86
CA VAL A 166 12.56 0.91 28.35
C VAL A 166 12.13 1.37 29.73
N ASP A 167 12.82 0.90 30.74
CA ASP A 167 12.56 1.31 32.12
C ASP A 167 12.80 2.83 32.14
N THR A 168 11.73 3.59 32.15
CA THR A 168 11.75 5.05 32.25
C THR A 168 12.07 5.49 33.68
N ALA A 169 12.85 4.70 34.41
CA ALA A 169 13.52 5.16 35.59
C ALA A 169 14.38 6.36 35.16
N ALA A 170 14.13 7.49 35.75
CA ALA A 170 14.78 8.77 35.46
C ALA A 170 16.29 8.55 35.25
N SER A 171 16.71 8.54 33.98
CA SER A 171 18.14 8.51 33.66
C SER A 171 18.69 9.82 34.18
N ASP A 172 19.71 9.77 35.03
CA ASP A 172 20.52 10.93 35.36
C ASP A 172 20.91 11.58 34.04
N THR A 173 20.40 12.80 33.82
CA THR A 173 20.70 13.56 32.60
C THR A 173 22.18 13.93 32.63
N THR A 174 22.97 13.12 31.89
CA THR A 174 24.40 13.39 31.75
C THR A 174 24.61 14.55 30.79
N TYR A 175 25.29 15.58 31.22
CA TYR A 175 25.53 16.80 30.43
C TYR A 175 26.90 16.82 29.73
N TRP A 176 27.43 15.66 29.39
CA TRP A 176 28.75 15.54 28.78
C TRP A 176 28.91 16.33 27.49
N LYS A 177 30.02 17.04 27.40
CA LYS A 177 30.53 17.63 26.17
C LYS A 177 31.74 16.82 25.68
N ILE A 178 31.57 16.16 24.52
CA ILE A 178 32.60 15.30 23.94
C ILE A 178 33.12 15.95 22.67
N ILE A 179 34.40 16.22 22.63
CA ILE A 179 35.11 16.76 21.47
C ILE A 179 35.87 15.58 20.84
N LEU A 180 35.56 15.30 19.56
CA LEU A 180 36.13 14.21 18.77
C LEU A 180 36.97 14.81 17.65
N GLN A 181 38.31 14.69 17.72
CA GLN A 181 39.16 15.29 16.70
C GLN A 181 39.30 14.41 15.47
N ASP A 182 39.58 13.12 15.70
CA ASP A 182 39.92 12.19 14.64
C ASP A 182 39.35 10.79 14.95
N ILE A 183 38.44 10.29 14.09
CA ILE A 183 37.91 8.93 14.17
C ILE A 183 38.16 8.25 12.83
N ASP A 184 38.87 7.14 12.87
CA ASP A 184 39.15 6.26 11.75
C ASP A 184 38.52 4.88 12.02
N LEU A 185 37.63 4.46 11.15
CA LEU A 185 37.04 3.12 11.15
C LEU A 185 37.57 2.38 9.92
N GLN A 186 38.16 1.22 10.10
CA GLN A 186 38.73 0.40 9.03
C GLN A 186 38.23 -1.03 9.13
N ASN A 187 37.59 -1.52 8.08
CA ASN A 187 37.05 -2.87 8.00
C ASN A 187 36.15 -3.19 9.21
N VAL A 188 35.02 -2.46 9.34
CA VAL A 188 34.07 -2.58 10.45
C VAL A 188 32.75 -3.09 9.93
N SER A 189 32.22 -4.12 10.58
CA SER A 189 30.87 -4.63 10.34
C SER A 189 30.05 -4.66 11.62
N PHE A 190 28.75 -4.44 11.45
CA PHE A 190 27.75 -4.47 12.49
C PHE A 190 26.48 -5.14 11.99
N ALA A 191 25.95 -6.08 12.75
CA ALA A 191 24.68 -6.72 12.50
C ALA A 191 23.73 -6.50 13.70
N LEU A 192 22.48 -6.20 13.41
CA LEU A 192 21.39 -6.09 14.36
C LEU A 192 20.27 -7.03 13.93
N ASP A 193 19.90 -7.96 14.80
CA ASP A 193 18.76 -8.84 14.61
C ASP A 193 17.72 -8.61 15.70
N MET A 194 16.48 -8.38 15.30
CA MET A 194 15.31 -8.22 16.17
C MET A 194 14.25 -9.25 15.76
N PRO A 195 14.35 -10.51 16.22
CA PRO A 195 13.52 -11.61 15.75
C PRO A 195 12.02 -11.41 16.02
N LEU A 196 11.65 -10.73 17.11
CA LEU A 196 10.27 -10.45 17.45
C LEU A 196 9.60 -9.46 16.49
N ASP A 197 10.39 -8.51 15.96
CA ASP A 197 9.94 -7.54 14.97
C ASP A 197 10.19 -8.02 13.53
N SER A 198 10.76 -9.23 13.39
CA SER A 198 11.18 -9.77 12.10
C SER A 198 12.12 -8.84 11.34
N LEU A 199 12.99 -8.11 12.05
CA LEU A 199 13.89 -7.11 11.49
C LEU A 199 15.35 -7.60 11.58
N SER A 200 16.05 -7.55 10.45
CA SER A 200 17.49 -7.75 10.38
C SER A 200 18.16 -6.60 9.63
N LEU A 201 19.19 -6.03 10.22
CA LEU A 201 20.01 -4.97 9.64
C LEU A 201 21.48 -5.35 9.73
N ALA A 202 22.18 -5.40 8.62
CA ALA A 202 23.61 -5.59 8.58
C ALA A 202 24.27 -4.42 7.84
N ALA A 203 25.30 -3.85 8.44
CA ALA A 203 26.08 -2.77 7.84
C ALA A 203 27.56 -3.09 7.91
N SER A 204 28.31 -2.85 6.84
CA SER A 204 29.76 -2.97 6.83
C SER A 204 30.38 -1.82 6.06
N LEU A 205 31.60 -1.45 6.38
CA LEU A 205 32.35 -0.41 5.70
C LEU A 205 33.83 -0.80 5.65
N ASP A 206 34.48 -0.44 4.56
CA ASP A 206 35.91 -0.67 4.41
C ASP A 206 36.67 0.47 5.10
N ASN A 207 36.22 1.70 4.94
CA ASN A 207 36.83 2.87 5.57
C ASN A 207 35.81 3.95 5.90
N ALA A 208 35.87 4.51 7.12
CA ALA A 208 35.15 5.72 7.45
C ALA A 208 36.00 6.66 8.31
N ILE A 209 35.89 7.94 8.02
CA ILE A 209 36.66 9.00 8.65
C ILE A 209 35.69 10.08 9.15
N LEU A 210 35.87 10.48 10.41
CA LEU A 210 35.21 11.64 10.99
C LEU A 210 36.27 12.57 11.58
N ARG A 211 36.15 13.86 11.25
CA ARG A 211 37.08 14.90 11.73
C ARG A 211 36.31 16.03 12.39
N ASP A 212 36.90 16.57 13.47
CA ASP A 212 36.42 17.76 14.19
C ASP A 212 34.95 17.65 14.59
N GLY A 213 34.61 16.57 15.30
CA GLY A 213 33.29 16.28 15.86
C GLY A 213 33.07 16.94 17.23
N LEU A 214 31.86 17.31 17.52
CA LEU A 214 31.41 17.80 18.83
C LEU A 214 30.06 17.17 19.15
N ILE A 215 29.95 16.56 20.32
CA ILE A 215 28.71 16.11 20.93
C ILE A 215 28.51 16.91 22.22
N ASP A 216 27.55 17.80 22.24
CA ASP A 216 27.17 18.62 23.41
C ASP A 216 25.79 18.18 23.89
N LEU A 217 25.76 17.27 24.85
CA LEU A 217 24.53 16.72 25.40
C LEU A 217 23.73 17.76 26.19
N HIS A 218 24.42 18.75 26.79
CA HIS A 218 23.75 19.85 27.50
C HIS A 218 22.90 20.72 26.56
N LYS A 219 23.40 20.95 25.35
CA LYS A 219 22.71 21.77 24.33
C LYS A 219 21.96 20.93 23.31
N SER A 220 22.03 19.61 23.41
CA SER A 220 21.55 18.69 22.38
C SER A 220 22.08 19.09 20.99
N ALA A 221 23.34 19.47 20.94
CA ALA A 221 24.00 19.95 19.74
C ALA A 221 25.10 19.00 19.28
N TYR A 222 25.11 18.74 17.99
CA TYR A 222 26.05 17.80 17.35
C TYR A 222 26.67 18.48 16.14
N SER A 223 27.97 18.39 15.98
CA SER A 223 28.63 18.90 14.79
C SER A 223 29.79 18.02 14.36
N LEU A 224 30.12 18.10 13.10
CA LEU A 224 31.32 17.55 12.51
C LEU A 224 31.76 18.38 11.29
N GLN A 225 33.04 18.45 11.05
CA GLN A 225 33.58 19.18 9.87
C GLN A 225 33.69 18.27 8.66
N THR A 226 34.15 17.05 8.85
CA THR A 226 34.30 16.10 7.75
C THR A 226 33.76 14.75 8.16
N PHE A 227 32.93 14.16 7.31
CA PHE A 227 32.53 12.76 7.40
C PHE A 227 32.67 12.11 6.02
N ARG A 228 33.38 10.99 5.98
CA ARG A 228 33.59 10.23 4.76
C ARG A 228 33.38 8.76 5.02
N ILE A 229 32.64 8.11 4.15
CA ILE A 229 32.52 6.64 4.08
C ILE A 229 32.99 6.22 2.69
N GLU A 230 33.81 5.18 2.64
CA GLU A 230 34.28 4.55 1.42
C GLU A 230 33.89 3.06 1.44
N ASN A 231 33.22 2.64 0.37
CA ASN A 231 32.80 1.26 0.16
C ASN A 231 31.96 0.68 1.32
N GLY A 232 30.91 1.43 1.71
CA GLY A 232 29.92 0.92 2.66
C GLY A 232 28.96 -0.06 2.00
N ARG A 233 28.42 -0.98 2.81
CA ARG A 233 27.37 -1.91 2.43
C ARG A 233 26.32 -1.95 3.53
N VAL A 234 25.05 -2.01 3.15
CA VAL A 234 23.93 -2.12 4.09
C VAL A 234 22.93 -3.14 3.55
N ARG A 235 22.50 -4.04 4.41
CA ARG A 235 21.44 -4.99 4.14
C ARG A 235 20.35 -4.82 5.17
N TYR A 236 19.12 -4.66 4.69
CA TYR A 236 17.93 -4.55 5.51
C TYR A 236 16.92 -5.60 5.08
N ASP A 237 16.33 -6.28 6.05
CA ASP A 237 15.33 -7.33 5.85
C ASP A 237 14.25 -7.19 6.94
N ASN A 238 12.97 -7.16 6.56
CA ASN A 238 11.86 -7.04 7.50
C ASN A 238 11.09 -8.36 7.68
N GLY A 239 11.70 -9.50 7.35
CA GLY A 239 11.14 -10.83 7.55
C GLY A 239 9.98 -11.21 6.66
N LYS A 240 9.57 -10.36 5.71
CA LYS A 240 8.58 -10.76 4.71
C LYS A 240 9.19 -11.77 3.76
N PRO A 241 8.43 -12.80 3.32
CA PRO A 241 8.96 -13.76 2.36
C PRO A 241 9.34 -13.02 1.06
N LEU A 242 10.54 -13.30 0.56
CA LEU A 242 10.92 -12.92 -0.79
C LEU A 242 9.89 -13.51 -1.75
N ALA A 243 9.27 -12.68 -2.59
CA ALA A 243 8.47 -13.21 -3.68
C ALA A 243 9.34 -14.18 -4.50
N ALA A 244 8.83 -15.36 -4.81
CA ALA A 244 9.59 -16.47 -5.40
C ALA A 244 10.41 -16.10 -6.66
N ASP A 245 10.07 -14.98 -7.31
CA ASP A 245 10.72 -14.42 -8.50
C ASP A 245 11.41 -13.07 -8.27
N SER A 246 11.63 -12.66 -7.02
CA SER A 246 12.18 -11.33 -6.68
C SER A 246 13.66 -11.12 -7.07
N LEU A 247 14.28 -12.11 -7.63
CA LEU A 247 15.69 -12.01 -8.10
C LEU A 247 15.87 -11.20 -9.37
N SER A 248 14.81 -10.80 -10.06
CA SER A 248 14.96 -10.25 -11.41
C SER A 248 14.34 -8.88 -11.68
N SER A 249 13.52 -8.27 -10.83
CA SER A 249 12.89 -7.02 -11.26
C SER A 249 12.35 -6.11 -10.16
N GLY A 250 13.05 -5.01 -9.93
CA GLY A 250 12.58 -3.85 -9.21
C GLY A 250 13.04 -3.74 -7.75
N LEU A 251 12.83 -2.55 -7.20
CA LEU A 251 13.14 -2.22 -5.81
C LEU A 251 12.15 -2.93 -4.87
N ASP A 252 12.68 -3.74 -3.96
CA ASP A 252 11.91 -4.35 -2.89
C ASP A 252 12.17 -3.62 -1.56
N PRO A 253 11.23 -2.79 -1.07
CA PRO A 253 11.42 -2.06 0.18
C PRO A 253 11.56 -2.94 1.43
N SER A 254 11.16 -4.20 1.32
CA SER A 254 11.26 -5.18 2.41
C SER A 254 12.63 -5.85 2.51
N HIS A 255 13.40 -5.81 1.41
CA HIS A 255 14.70 -6.49 1.28
C HIS A 255 15.68 -5.59 0.55
N ILE A 256 16.16 -4.55 1.20
CA ILE A 256 17.10 -3.58 0.63
C ILE A 256 18.53 -4.09 0.80
N ALA A 257 19.30 -4.08 -0.28
CA ALA A 257 20.73 -4.41 -0.25
C ALA A 257 21.54 -3.34 -1.01
N LEU A 258 22.18 -2.47 -0.25
CA LEU A 258 23.02 -1.39 -0.73
C LEU A 258 24.48 -1.79 -0.75
N THR A 259 25.17 -1.45 -1.82
CA THR A 259 26.62 -1.64 -2.00
C THR A 259 27.28 -0.37 -2.52
N ASP A 260 28.58 -0.33 -2.52
CA ASP A 260 29.39 0.79 -3.02
C ASP A 260 28.96 2.14 -2.41
N ILE A 261 28.52 2.13 -1.13
CA ILE A 261 28.09 3.34 -0.46
C ILE A 261 29.31 4.23 -0.23
N GLY A 262 29.28 5.38 -0.88
CA GLY A 262 30.26 6.45 -0.69
C GLY A 262 29.55 7.71 -0.20
N VAL A 263 30.02 8.26 0.92
CA VAL A 263 29.49 9.48 1.52
C VAL A 263 30.62 10.45 1.79
N LYS A 264 30.43 11.71 1.40
CA LYS A 264 31.30 12.80 1.78
C LYS A 264 30.47 14.00 2.22
N LEU A 265 30.55 14.31 3.51
CA LEU A 265 29.97 15.50 4.11
C LEU A 265 31.10 16.44 4.48
N ASP A 266 31.04 17.69 4.00
CA ASP A 266 32.05 18.71 4.31
C ASP A 266 31.68 19.57 5.52
N SER A 267 30.46 19.46 6.01
CA SER A 267 29.99 20.05 7.28
C SER A 267 28.66 19.48 7.68
N LEU A 268 28.52 19.13 8.93
CA LEU A 268 27.26 18.82 9.57
C LEU A 268 27.17 19.55 10.90
N TYR A 269 26.06 20.20 11.15
CA TYR A 269 25.71 20.77 12.44
C TYR A 269 24.21 20.53 12.70
N TYR A 270 23.87 20.11 13.89
CA TYR A 270 22.52 19.94 14.35
C TYR A 270 22.39 20.48 15.79
N GLY A 271 21.49 21.40 16.01
CA GLY A 271 21.17 21.96 17.33
C GLY A 271 19.73 22.47 17.31
N GLY A 272 18.77 21.55 17.40
CA GLY A 272 17.36 21.87 17.26
C GLY A 272 17.02 22.40 15.86
N ARG A 273 16.49 23.62 15.76
CA ARG A 273 16.19 24.26 14.46
C ARG A 273 17.43 24.76 13.74
N ASN A 274 18.55 24.93 14.44
CA ASN A 274 19.81 25.30 13.81
C ASN A 274 20.47 24.06 13.21
N MET A 275 20.49 23.98 11.90
CA MET A 275 21.05 22.84 11.16
C MET A 275 21.87 23.32 9.97
N LYS A 276 22.93 22.60 9.69
CA LYS A 276 23.74 22.78 8.48
C LYS A 276 24.20 21.42 7.99
N ALA A 277 24.01 21.15 6.73
CA ALA A 277 24.56 19.94 6.10
C ALA A 277 25.06 20.32 4.70
N ILE A 278 26.28 19.90 4.38
CA ILE A 278 26.87 20.05 3.06
C ILE A 278 27.28 18.66 2.60
N ILE A 279 26.53 18.15 1.63
CA ILE A 279 26.78 16.86 0.99
C ILE A 279 27.56 17.13 -0.29
N SER A 280 28.84 16.78 -0.30
CA SER A 280 29.69 16.91 -1.48
C SER A 280 29.67 15.71 -2.39
N GLN A 281 29.33 14.55 -1.81
CA GLN A 281 29.17 13.30 -2.56
C GLN A 281 28.30 12.33 -1.76
N PHE A 282 27.35 11.72 -2.45
CA PHE A 282 26.63 10.56 -1.97
C PHE A 282 26.40 9.64 -3.17
N VAL A 283 26.90 8.42 -3.07
CA VAL A 283 26.80 7.40 -4.11
C VAL A 283 26.39 6.07 -3.47
N LEU A 284 25.62 5.29 -4.17
CA LEU A 284 25.28 3.93 -3.77
C LEU A 284 24.76 3.11 -4.96
N LYS A 285 24.80 1.79 -4.81
CA LYS A 285 24.10 0.85 -5.68
C LYS A 285 23.17 -0.02 -4.87
N GLU A 286 21.97 -0.21 -5.37
CA GLU A 286 20.99 -1.13 -4.81
C GLU A 286 20.92 -2.38 -5.70
N ARG A 287 20.62 -3.54 -5.08
CA ARG A 287 20.58 -4.85 -5.76
C ARG A 287 19.66 -4.89 -6.99
N SER A 288 18.53 -4.15 -6.99
CA SER A 288 17.60 -4.02 -8.11
C SER A 288 18.21 -3.33 -9.35
N GLY A 289 19.41 -2.76 -9.20
CA GLY A 289 20.08 -1.99 -10.25
C GLY A 289 19.83 -0.48 -10.17
N VAL A 290 19.12 0.01 -9.17
CA VAL A 290 19.09 1.45 -8.86
C VAL A 290 20.48 1.87 -8.41
N GLU A 291 21.04 2.85 -9.08
CA GLU A 291 22.39 3.37 -8.79
C GLU A 291 22.35 4.89 -8.70
N ILE A 292 22.65 5.43 -7.53
CA ILE A 292 22.92 6.86 -7.35
C ILE A 292 24.39 7.07 -7.69
N VAL A 293 24.63 7.73 -8.82
CA VAL A 293 25.96 8.06 -9.31
C VAL A 293 26.50 9.30 -8.60
N SER A 294 25.63 10.26 -8.29
CA SER A 294 25.96 11.47 -7.58
C SER A 294 24.74 12.03 -6.86
N ALA A 295 24.90 12.33 -5.58
CA ALA A 295 23.98 13.24 -4.93
C ALA A 295 24.79 14.30 -4.18
N THR A 296 24.45 15.56 -4.42
CA THR A 296 25.10 16.72 -3.82
C THR A 296 24.06 17.70 -3.33
N GLY A 297 24.36 18.40 -2.25
CA GLY A 297 23.40 19.35 -1.74
C GLY A 297 23.89 20.15 -0.55
N ARG A 298 23.17 21.22 -0.30
CA ARG A 298 23.39 22.08 0.85
C ARG A 298 22.06 22.33 1.55
N MET A 299 22.03 22.10 2.86
CA MET A 299 20.94 22.47 3.73
C MET A 299 21.47 23.41 4.82
N VAL A 300 20.77 24.50 5.03
CA VAL A 300 21.07 25.46 6.11
C VAL A 300 19.77 25.86 6.78
N SER A 301 19.74 25.77 8.07
CA SER A 301 18.61 26.18 8.88
C SER A 301 19.08 27.01 10.09
N ASN A 302 18.19 27.87 10.54
CA ASN A 302 18.31 28.59 11.80
C ASN A 302 16.92 28.60 12.49
N ASP A 303 16.80 29.33 13.60
CA ASP A 303 15.54 29.40 14.35
C ASP A 303 14.33 29.93 13.54
N LYS A 304 14.58 30.58 12.40
CA LYS A 304 13.56 31.20 11.55
C LYS A 304 13.32 30.47 10.26
N VAL A 305 14.36 30.06 9.57
CA VAL A 305 14.31 29.65 8.17
C VAL A 305 15.10 28.37 7.92
N LEU A 306 14.51 27.43 7.21
CA LEU A 306 15.18 26.30 6.58
C LEU A 306 15.36 26.57 5.09
N ARG A 307 16.57 26.36 4.55
CA ARG A 307 16.91 26.54 3.13
C ARG A 307 17.64 25.34 2.59
N VAL A 308 17.20 24.85 1.46
CA VAL A 308 17.84 23.82 0.63
C VAL A 308 18.01 24.44 -0.75
N PRO A 309 19.05 25.27 -0.95
CA PRO A 309 19.21 26.05 -2.18
C PRO A 309 19.50 25.20 -3.41
N SER A 310 20.03 24.03 -3.25
CA SER A 310 20.25 23.08 -4.35
C SER A 310 20.51 21.69 -3.75
N LEU A 311 19.61 20.79 -4.01
CA LEU A 311 19.81 19.35 -3.79
C LEU A 311 19.72 18.69 -5.17
N LYS A 312 20.79 18.09 -5.62
CA LYS A 312 20.90 17.41 -6.91
C LYS A 312 21.12 15.94 -6.68
N LEU A 313 20.41 15.12 -7.40
CA LEU A 313 20.55 13.67 -7.40
C LEU A 313 20.60 13.18 -8.85
N GLU A 314 21.62 12.41 -9.15
CA GLU A 314 21.83 11.80 -10.45
C GLU A 314 21.92 10.28 -10.30
N THR A 315 21.14 9.58 -11.06
CA THR A 315 21.33 8.17 -11.35
C THR A 315 22.00 8.02 -12.71
N ARG A 316 22.16 6.83 -13.23
CA ARG A 316 22.62 6.64 -14.61
C ARG A 316 21.65 7.19 -15.65
N ASP A 317 20.37 7.13 -15.35
CA ASP A 317 19.30 7.36 -16.32
C ASP A 317 18.42 8.56 -15.94
N SER A 318 18.57 9.11 -14.72
CA SER A 318 17.69 10.16 -14.20
C SER A 318 18.46 11.30 -13.53
N TYR A 319 17.85 12.47 -13.55
CA TYR A 319 18.31 13.66 -12.86
C TYR A 319 17.17 14.30 -12.06
N LEU A 320 17.46 14.71 -10.84
CA LEU A 320 16.53 15.41 -9.97
C LEU A 320 17.22 16.61 -9.33
N GLU A 321 16.57 17.77 -9.35
CA GLU A 321 17.02 18.97 -8.63
C GLU A 321 15.87 19.56 -7.81
N LEU A 322 16.14 19.77 -6.52
CA LEU A 322 15.21 20.38 -5.57
C LEU A 322 15.83 21.66 -5.01
N ASN A 323 15.08 22.76 -5.12
CA ASN A 323 15.34 24.02 -4.44
C ASN A 323 14.18 24.29 -3.50
N ALA A 324 14.45 24.45 -2.20
CA ALA A 324 13.42 24.70 -1.21
C ALA A 324 13.86 25.73 -0.17
N ALA A 325 12.92 26.54 0.26
CA ALA A 325 13.07 27.45 1.38
C ALA A 325 11.77 27.49 2.18
N MET A 326 11.88 27.52 3.50
CA MET A 326 10.72 27.50 4.36
C MET A 326 11.02 28.27 5.65
N ASP A 327 10.16 29.20 5.99
CA ASP A 327 10.13 29.76 7.34
C ASP A 327 9.48 28.74 8.29
N TRP A 328 10.06 28.52 9.47
CA TRP A 328 9.51 27.55 10.43
C TRP A 328 8.07 27.88 10.84
N ASN A 329 7.72 29.17 10.85
CA ASN A 329 6.37 29.64 11.11
C ASN A 329 5.38 29.28 9.98
N ALA A 330 5.85 28.90 8.79
CA ALA A 330 4.98 28.41 7.72
C ALA A 330 4.28 27.10 8.08
N LEU A 331 4.85 26.33 9.00
CA LEU A 331 4.25 25.11 9.55
C LEU A 331 3.42 25.37 10.81
N ASP A 332 3.41 26.61 11.31
CA ASP A 332 2.67 26.99 12.50
C ASP A 332 1.27 27.48 12.11
N PHE A 333 0.22 26.93 12.73
CA PHE A 333 -1.18 27.25 12.41
C PHE A 333 -1.57 28.70 12.63
N LYS A 334 -0.74 29.46 13.33
CA LYS A 334 -0.96 30.87 13.69
C LYS A 334 0.05 31.83 13.09
N GLY A 335 1.03 31.34 12.35
CA GLY A 335 2.18 32.13 11.91
C GLY A 335 2.05 32.65 10.48
N GLU A 336 2.69 33.78 10.25
CA GLU A 336 2.91 34.40 8.94
C GLU A 336 4.26 33.93 8.39
N GLY A 337 4.42 32.69 8.02
CA GLY A 337 5.63 32.18 7.43
C GLY A 337 5.41 31.82 5.98
N LEU A 338 6.48 31.83 5.18
CA LEU A 338 6.45 31.45 3.77
C LEU A 338 7.27 30.19 3.52
N MET A 339 6.78 29.34 2.64
CA MET A 339 7.54 28.23 2.07
C MET A 339 7.49 28.30 0.56
N SER A 340 8.58 27.88 -0.05
CA SER A 340 8.67 27.69 -1.49
C SER A 340 9.48 26.43 -1.80
N ALA A 341 9.05 25.65 -2.77
CA ALA A 341 9.83 24.53 -3.28
C ALA A 341 9.67 24.45 -4.79
N ARG A 342 10.76 24.15 -5.46
CA ARG A 342 10.80 23.88 -6.89
C ARG A 342 11.53 22.58 -7.13
N LEU A 343 10.85 21.67 -7.80
CA LEU A 343 11.38 20.37 -8.18
C LEU A 343 11.46 20.29 -9.70
N MET A 344 12.62 19.87 -10.19
CA MET A 344 12.84 19.44 -11.56
C MET A 344 13.32 18.00 -11.52
N ALA A 345 12.65 17.12 -12.26
CA ALA A 345 13.06 15.73 -12.38
C ALA A 345 12.92 15.29 -13.84
N ASP A 346 13.94 14.65 -14.34
CA ASP A 346 13.96 13.93 -15.61
C ASP A 346 14.27 12.47 -15.30
N ILE A 347 13.23 11.61 -15.35
CA ILE A 347 13.30 10.22 -14.89
C ILE A 347 13.36 9.31 -16.10
N GLY A 348 14.49 8.63 -16.30
CA GLY A 348 14.70 7.72 -17.41
C GLY A 348 13.91 6.42 -17.25
N LYS A 349 13.55 5.83 -18.38
CA LYS A 349 12.81 4.55 -18.45
C LYS A 349 13.39 3.44 -17.53
N PRO A 350 14.71 3.19 -17.48
CA PRO A 350 15.24 2.15 -16.63
C PRO A 350 14.91 2.35 -15.15
N ASP A 351 14.98 3.60 -14.68
CA ASP A 351 14.67 3.91 -13.28
C ASP A 351 13.18 3.83 -12.99
N VAL A 352 12.31 4.29 -13.92
CA VAL A 352 10.86 4.10 -13.79
C VAL A 352 10.53 2.61 -13.60
N VAL A 353 11.08 1.74 -14.45
CA VAL A 353 10.83 0.29 -14.39
C VAL A 353 11.35 -0.31 -13.09
N ARG A 354 12.55 0.10 -12.63
CA ARG A 354 13.13 -0.37 -11.36
C ARG A 354 12.29 0.05 -10.15
N PHE A 355 11.77 1.28 -10.14
CA PHE A 355 10.94 1.77 -9.03
C PHE A 355 9.52 1.21 -9.05
N MET A 356 8.95 0.92 -10.21
CA MET A 356 7.62 0.30 -10.31
C MET A 356 7.62 -1.18 -9.92
N GLY A 357 8.78 -1.80 -9.78
CA GLY A 357 8.90 -3.20 -9.43
C GLY A 357 8.64 -4.14 -10.62
N ARG A 358 8.01 -5.28 -10.34
CA ARG A 358 7.76 -6.30 -11.36
C ARG A 358 6.71 -5.83 -12.36
N MET A 359 7.13 -5.48 -13.54
CA MET A 359 6.26 -5.10 -14.65
C MET A 359 6.28 -6.15 -15.76
N ASP A 360 5.15 -6.29 -16.47
CA ASP A 360 5.07 -7.18 -17.64
C ASP A 360 6.13 -6.76 -18.70
N GLU A 361 6.73 -7.72 -19.37
CA GLU A 361 7.69 -7.44 -20.45
C GLU A 361 7.08 -6.58 -21.57
N LYS A 362 5.77 -6.69 -21.83
CA LYS A 362 5.07 -5.86 -22.80
C LYS A 362 5.06 -4.41 -22.36
N PHE A 363 4.80 -4.15 -21.05
CA PHE A 363 4.88 -2.81 -20.50
C PHE A 363 6.28 -2.22 -20.72
N VAL A 364 7.32 -2.93 -20.31
CA VAL A 364 8.71 -2.48 -20.46
C VAL A 364 9.07 -2.19 -21.91
N ARG A 365 8.63 -3.04 -22.86
CA ARG A 365 8.88 -2.82 -24.29
C ARG A 365 8.15 -1.60 -24.84
N GLN A 366 6.90 -1.39 -24.45
CA GLN A 366 6.04 -0.34 -24.99
C GLN A 366 6.23 1.01 -24.29
N TYR A 367 6.75 1.03 -23.06
CA TYR A 367 7.04 2.28 -22.37
C TYR A 367 8.05 3.12 -23.17
N PRO A 368 7.83 4.44 -23.37
CA PRO A 368 8.72 5.30 -24.13
C PRO A 368 10.17 5.28 -23.63
N SER A 369 11.11 5.48 -24.53
CA SER A 369 12.54 5.60 -24.19
C SER A 369 12.91 6.98 -23.63
N GLU A 370 12.11 7.98 -23.95
CA GLU A 370 12.30 9.34 -23.49
C GLU A 370 12.04 9.47 -21.99
N PRO A 371 12.76 10.35 -21.29
CA PRO A 371 12.58 10.53 -19.87
C PRO A 371 11.24 11.20 -19.53
N LEU A 372 10.63 10.77 -18.43
CA LEU A 372 9.50 11.46 -17.80
C LEU A 372 10.00 12.74 -17.17
N ARG A 373 9.56 13.89 -17.69
CA ARG A 373 9.94 15.21 -17.21
C ARG A 373 8.89 15.75 -16.25
N ILE A 374 9.28 16.00 -15.02
CA ILE A 374 8.42 16.59 -14.00
C ILE A 374 8.99 17.94 -13.60
N ARG A 375 8.18 18.97 -13.66
CA ARG A 375 8.50 20.32 -13.18
C ARG A 375 7.37 20.78 -12.29
N THR A 376 7.67 21.11 -11.05
CA THR A 376 6.64 21.58 -10.11
C THR A 376 7.18 22.67 -9.21
N GLY A 377 6.29 23.55 -8.80
CA GLY A 377 6.57 24.62 -7.86
C GLY A 377 5.41 24.85 -6.91
N ILE A 378 5.73 25.03 -5.65
CA ILE A 378 4.80 25.44 -4.61
C ILE A 378 5.33 26.69 -3.92
N ASP A 379 4.43 27.63 -3.59
CA ASP A 379 4.73 28.86 -2.85
C ASP A 379 3.58 29.16 -1.87
N GLY A 380 3.90 29.63 -0.67
CA GLY A 380 2.91 30.01 0.33
C GLY A 380 3.18 29.47 1.74
N ASP A 381 2.12 29.22 2.48
CA ASP A 381 2.12 28.60 3.81
C ASP A 381 0.99 27.56 3.94
N LEU A 382 0.80 27.00 5.12
CA LEU A 382 -0.31 26.05 5.35
C LEU A 382 -1.70 26.70 5.32
N ASN A 383 -1.78 28.05 5.45
CA ASN A 383 -3.02 28.79 5.34
C ASN A 383 -3.33 29.15 3.88
N LYS A 384 -2.29 29.28 3.06
CA LYS A 384 -2.42 29.60 1.65
C LYS A 384 -1.26 29.03 0.84
N LEU A 385 -1.42 27.81 0.34
CA LEU A 385 -0.44 27.11 -0.48
C LEU A 385 -0.84 27.16 -1.95
N LYS A 386 0.00 27.75 -2.76
CA LYS A 386 -0.19 27.84 -4.21
C LYS A 386 0.68 26.81 -4.91
N LEU A 387 0.05 25.94 -5.66
CA LEU A 387 0.70 25.13 -6.70
C LEU A 387 0.85 26.03 -7.94
N THR A 388 2.05 26.57 -8.13
CA THR A 388 2.30 27.53 -9.21
C THR A 388 2.21 26.86 -10.57
N THR A 389 2.85 25.70 -10.69
CA THR A 389 2.81 24.84 -11.86
C THR A 389 3.14 23.42 -11.44
N LEU A 390 2.47 22.46 -12.04
CA LEU A 390 2.88 21.07 -12.13
C LEU A 390 2.80 20.67 -13.59
N THR A 391 3.93 20.38 -14.20
CA THR A 391 3.97 19.75 -15.52
C THR A 391 4.59 18.38 -15.40
N ALA A 392 3.95 17.38 -15.97
CA ALA A 392 4.52 16.06 -16.15
C ALA A 392 4.39 15.67 -17.62
N GLU A 393 5.52 15.53 -18.30
CA GLU A 393 5.58 15.24 -19.72
C GLU A 393 6.36 13.94 -19.95
N LEU A 394 5.70 12.98 -20.55
CA LEU A 394 6.36 11.82 -21.13
C LEU A 394 6.29 12.00 -22.65
N PRO A 395 7.39 12.44 -23.29
CA PRO A 395 7.39 12.77 -24.71
C PRO A 395 6.88 11.60 -25.56
N GLY A 396 5.97 11.90 -26.47
CA GLY A 396 5.34 10.88 -27.33
C GLY A 396 4.21 10.10 -26.68
N ALA A 397 3.94 10.24 -25.37
CA ALA A 397 2.91 9.50 -24.66
C ALA A 397 1.88 10.36 -23.92
N LEU A 398 2.31 11.25 -23.03
CA LEU A 398 1.42 12.00 -22.14
C LEU A 398 1.99 13.39 -21.85
N GLY A 399 1.14 14.40 -21.87
CA GLY A 399 1.36 15.69 -21.27
C GLY A 399 0.31 15.96 -20.20
N LEU A 400 0.74 16.40 -19.02
CA LEU A 400 -0.12 16.77 -17.90
C LEU A 400 0.32 18.13 -17.37
N PHE A 401 -0.64 19.00 -17.14
CA PHE A 401 -0.46 20.30 -16.53
C PHE A 401 -1.47 20.48 -15.40
N ALA A 402 -0.99 20.97 -14.25
CA ALA A 402 -1.88 21.32 -13.15
C ALA A 402 -1.42 22.59 -12.46
N ARG A 403 -2.37 23.34 -11.90
CA ARG A 403 -2.15 24.53 -11.08
C ARG A 403 -3.32 24.72 -10.11
N GLY A 404 -3.09 25.45 -9.04
CA GLY A 404 -4.16 25.72 -8.09
C GLY A 404 -3.69 26.37 -6.81
N GLU A 405 -4.62 26.49 -5.90
CA GLU A 405 -4.37 27.07 -4.58
C GLU A 405 -5.12 26.26 -3.53
N LEU A 406 -4.47 25.96 -2.43
CA LEU A 406 -5.06 25.29 -1.28
C LEU A 406 -4.97 26.22 -0.07
N THR A 407 -6.02 26.26 0.72
CA THR A 407 -6.10 27.15 1.89
C THR A 407 -6.43 26.38 3.15
N HIS A 408 -5.91 26.83 4.31
CA HIS A 408 -6.17 26.29 5.64
C HIS A 408 -6.06 24.76 5.72
N LEU A 409 -4.97 24.21 5.16
CA LEU A 409 -4.76 22.76 4.99
C LEU A 409 -4.91 21.94 6.28
N THR A 410 -4.69 22.56 7.41
CA THR A 410 -4.67 21.93 8.72
C THR A 410 -5.96 22.07 9.50
N ASP A 411 -6.87 22.95 9.06
CA ASP A 411 -8.19 23.14 9.66
C ASP A 411 -9.25 22.45 8.82
N SER A 412 -9.79 21.33 9.31
CA SER A 412 -10.79 20.53 8.59
C SER A 412 -12.08 21.29 8.25
N LEU A 413 -12.38 22.37 8.97
CA LEU A 413 -13.59 23.18 8.75
C LEU A 413 -13.36 24.36 7.80
N LEU A 414 -12.15 24.92 7.79
CA LEU A 414 -11.79 26.10 7.00
C LEU A 414 -10.99 25.73 5.74
N ARG A 415 -10.45 24.50 5.64
CA ARG A 415 -9.69 24.09 4.46
C ARG A 415 -10.44 24.32 3.19
N GLY A 416 -9.75 24.84 2.20
CA GLY A 416 -10.36 25.19 0.92
C GLY A 416 -9.34 25.14 -0.21
N GLY A 417 -9.82 25.46 -1.40
CA GLY A 417 -8.96 25.62 -2.56
C GLY A 417 -9.54 25.04 -3.82
N ASP A 418 -8.82 25.26 -4.89
CA ASP A 418 -9.10 24.68 -6.19
C ASP A 418 -7.82 24.29 -6.92
N ILE A 419 -7.91 23.19 -7.66
CA ILE A 419 -6.84 22.70 -8.55
C ILE A 419 -7.46 22.46 -9.92
N THR A 420 -6.85 23.02 -10.94
CA THR A 420 -7.17 22.73 -12.35
C THR A 420 -6.12 21.77 -12.90
N LEU A 421 -6.59 20.80 -13.67
CA LEU A 421 -5.79 19.77 -14.33
C LEU A 421 -6.14 19.76 -15.82
N GLU A 422 -5.12 19.69 -16.66
CA GLU A 422 -5.24 19.46 -18.09
C GLU A 422 -4.29 18.33 -18.49
N ALA A 423 -4.78 17.34 -19.21
CA ALA A 423 -3.95 16.24 -19.72
C ALA A 423 -4.29 15.95 -21.17
N GLU A 424 -3.26 15.65 -21.96
CA GLU A 424 -3.40 15.25 -23.37
C GLU A 424 -2.58 13.96 -23.60
N THR A 425 -3.23 12.97 -24.21
CA THR A 425 -2.61 11.68 -24.49
C THR A 425 -2.09 11.62 -25.92
N LYS A 426 -0.96 10.89 -26.09
CA LYS A 426 -0.43 10.53 -27.39
C LYS A 426 -0.41 8.99 -27.49
N ASP A 427 0.72 8.34 -27.54
CA ASP A 427 0.80 6.88 -27.58
C ASP A 427 0.88 6.30 -26.16
N LEU A 428 -0.21 5.77 -25.65
CA LEU A 428 -0.33 5.16 -24.31
C LEU A 428 -0.53 3.64 -24.36
N LYS A 429 -0.03 2.96 -25.41
CA LYS A 429 -0.19 1.50 -25.55
C LYS A 429 0.35 0.72 -24.34
N PHE A 430 1.37 1.23 -23.65
CA PHE A 430 1.89 0.58 -22.45
C PHE A 430 0.88 0.56 -21.30
N VAL A 431 -0.09 1.48 -21.29
CA VAL A 431 -1.13 1.52 -20.24
C VAL A 431 -2.09 0.34 -20.38
N SER A 432 -2.37 -0.14 -21.59
CA SER A 432 -3.21 -1.31 -21.82
C SER A 432 -2.65 -2.60 -21.20
N THR A 433 -1.36 -2.63 -20.90
CA THR A 433 -0.74 -3.75 -20.19
C THR A 433 -1.03 -3.74 -18.69
N LEU A 434 -1.44 -2.58 -18.13
CA LEU A 434 -1.79 -2.41 -16.72
C LEU A 434 -3.28 -2.67 -16.46
N ALA A 435 -4.10 -2.44 -17.48
CA ALA A 435 -5.55 -2.62 -17.43
C ALA A 435 -5.99 -3.38 -18.68
N GLU A 436 -6.17 -4.69 -18.53
CA GLU A 436 -6.48 -5.59 -19.62
C GLU A 436 -7.77 -5.18 -20.34
N GLY A 437 -7.73 -5.06 -21.64
CA GLY A 437 -8.88 -4.66 -22.47
C GLY A 437 -9.13 -3.15 -22.57
N ILE A 438 -8.37 -2.30 -21.89
CA ILE A 438 -8.51 -0.83 -21.96
C ILE A 438 -7.39 -0.25 -22.81
N GLU A 439 -7.74 0.53 -23.81
CA GLU A 439 -6.83 1.34 -24.63
C GLU A 439 -7.21 2.82 -24.49
N ILE A 440 -6.21 3.69 -24.46
CA ILE A 440 -6.45 5.14 -24.44
C ILE A 440 -6.09 5.69 -25.82
N PRO A 441 -7.08 6.25 -26.55
CA PRO A 441 -6.85 6.76 -27.91
C PRO A 441 -5.85 7.93 -27.93
N TYR A 442 -5.11 8.03 -29.01
CA TYR A 442 -4.25 9.18 -29.29
C TYR A 442 -5.08 10.46 -29.37
N GLY A 443 -4.66 11.54 -28.68
CA GLY A 443 -5.34 12.83 -28.72
C GLY A 443 -6.54 12.93 -27.76
N THR A 444 -6.73 11.97 -26.87
CA THR A 444 -7.69 12.10 -25.77
C THR A 444 -7.26 13.23 -24.85
N ARG A 445 -8.18 14.13 -24.51
CA ARG A 445 -7.94 15.23 -23.58
C ARG A 445 -8.80 15.09 -22.33
N LEU A 446 -8.21 15.38 -21.20
CA LEU A 446 -8.89 15.44 -19.91
C LEU A 446 -8.68 16.83 -19.32
N GLU A 447 -9.77 17.53 -19.08
CA GLU A 447 -9.78 18.76 -18.30
C GLU A 447 -10.46 18.49 -16.96
N GLY A 448 -9.90 19.00 -15.89
CA GLY A 448 -10.42 18.75 -14.55
C GLY A 448 -10.32 19.97 -13.65
N LYS A 449 -11.32 20.16 -12.84
CA LYS A 449 -11.30 21.11 -11.73
C LYS A 449 -11.71 20.40 -10.44
N PHE A 450 -10.82 20.41 -9.49
CA PHE A 450 -11.09 19.90 -8.14
C PHE A 450 -11.24 21.08 -7.19
N THR A 451 -12.27 21.07 -6.37
CA THR A 451 -12.55 22.13 -5.39
C THR A 451 -12.72 21.54 -4.00
N MET A 452 -12.32 22.27 -3.00
CA MET A 452 -12.48 21.91 -1.60
C MET A 452 -12.95 23.13 -0.79
N ALA A 453 -13.93 22.92 0.09
CA ALA A 453 -14.45 23.97 0.98
C ALA A 453 -14.92 23.32 2.30
N GLY A 454 -14.07 23.36 3.33
CA GLY A 454 -14.29 22.67 4.60
C GLY A 454 -14.37 21.16 4.39
N THR A 455 -15.49 20.58 4.76
CA THR A 455 -15.76 19.14 4.56
C THR A 455 -16.27 18.81 3.16
N LYS A 456 -16.53 19.81 2.32
CA LYS A 456 -17.10 19.63 0.98
C LYS A 456 -15.99 19.56 -0.06
N MET A 457 -16.04 18.54 -0.90
CA MET A 457 -15.17 18.34 -2.04
C MET A 457 -16.02 18.36 -3.31
N GLY A 458 -15.50 18.90 -4.39
CA GLY A 458 -16.14 18.91 -5.69
C GLY A 458 -15.16 18.62 -6.81
N THR A 459 -15.64 17.99 -7.86
CA THR A 459 -14.89 17.78 -9.09
C THR A 459 -15.76 18.06 -10.31
N ASP A 460 -15.16 18.62 -11.34
CA ASP A 460 -15.72 18.79 -12.66
C ASP A 460 -14.69 18.26 -13.65
N LEU A 461 -14.95 17.11 -14.25
CA LEU A 461 -14.06 16.42 -15.18
C LEU A 461 -14.70 16.38 -16.56
N LEU A 462 -13.97 16.78 -17.56
CA LEU A 462 -14.35 16.73 -18.96
C LEU A 462 -13.33 15.87 -19.73
N LEU A 463 -13.79 14.73 -20.21
CA LEU A 463 -13.02 13.82 -21.06
C LEU A 463 -13.49 14.00 -22.51
N MET A 464 -12.57 14.37 -23.40
CA MET A 464 -12.81 14.62 -24.81
C MET A 464 -12.10 13.59 -25.65
N GLN A 465 -12.81 12.98 -26.57
CA GLN A 465 -12.23 12.07 -27.56
C GLN A 465 -11.74 12.85 -28.79
N PRO A 466 -10.68 12.37 -29.46
CA PRO A 466 -10.31 12.91 -30.76
C PRO A 466 -11.43 12.68 -31.78
N GLU A 467 -11.56 13.58 -32.74
CA GLU A 467 -12.39 13.35 -33.90
C GLU A 467 -11.92 12.08 -34.61
N ALA A 468 -12.82 11.16 -34.92
CA ALA A 468 -12.47 9.99 -35.72
C ALA A 468 -11.95 10.48 -37.06
N GLN A 469 -10.69 10.22 -37.38
CA GLN A 469 -10.24 10.30 -38.75
C GLN A 469 -11.09 9.32 -39.54
N ALA A 470 -11.91 9.82 -40.45
CA ALA A 470 -12.67 9.00 -41.35
C ALA A 470 -11.67 8.16 -42.15
N VAL A 471 -11.50 6.91 -41.77
CA VAL A 471 -10.92 5.91 -42.68
C VAL A 471 -11.97 5.77 -43.76
N VAL A 472 -11.74 6.39 -44.92
CA VAL A 472 -12.51 6.19 -46.09
C VAL A 472 -12.23 4.75 -46.56
N ALA A 473 -12.95 3.80 -45.95
CA ALA A 473 -13.12 2.51 -46.55
C ALA A 473 -14.08 2.70 -47.72
N ALA A 474 -13.56 2.54 -48.89
CA ALA A 474 -14.34 2.53 -50.12
C ALA A 474 -15.25 1.30 -50.13
N ASP A 475 -16.41 1.42 -49.49
CA ASP A 475 -17.62 0.65 -49.78
C ASP A 475 -18.80 1.43 -49.18
N THR A 476 -19.42 2.21 -50.04
CA THR A 476 -20.56 3.09 -49.80
C THR A 476 -21.82 2.30 -49.51
N ILE A 477 -22.19 2.23 -48.23
CA ILE A 477 -23.61 2.07 -47.87
C ILE A 477 -24.10 3.45 -47.48
N PRO A 478 -25.17 4.01 -48.11
CA PRO A 478 -25.67 5.33 -47.75
C PRO A 478 -26.28 5.31 -46.36
N ILE A 479 -25.59 5.90 -45.39
CA ILE A 479 -26.15 6.18 -44.07
C ILE A 479 -27.16 7.34 -44.26
N THR A 480 -28.43 7.04 -44.16
CA THR A 480 -29.48 8.05 -44.05
C THR A 480 -29.34 8.74 -42.70
N VAL A 481 -28.85 9.96 -42.72
CA VAL A 481 -28.79 10.83 -41.54
C VAL A 481 -30.22 11.22 -41.17
N TYR A 482 -30.79 10.61 -40.15
CA TYR A 482 -32.00 11.13 -39.52
C TYR A 482 -31.61 12.27 -38.60
N ASN A 483 -31.95 13.47 -39.06
CA ASN A 483 -31.86 14.68 -38.27
C ASN A 483 -33.07 14.71 -37.31
N ASP A 484 -32.91 14.19 -36.11
CA ASP A 484 -33.83 14.53 -35.01
C ASP A 484 -32.98 15.11 -33.87
N SER A 485 -32.89 16.42 -33.92
CA SER A 485 -32.33 17.26 -32.87
C SER A 485 -33.23 17.23 -31.64
N ILE A 486 -32.90 16.37 -30.66
CA ILE A 486 -33.39 16.57 -29.30
C ILE A 486 -32.48 17.62 -28.68
N SER A 487 -33.05 18.74 -28.26
CA SER A 487 -32.34 19.84 -27.62
C SER A 487 -31.75 19.37 -26.29
N VAL A 488 -30.49 19.01 -26.31
CA VAL A 488 -29.63 18.93 -25.11
C VAL A 488 -29.39 20.39 -24.69
N ALA A 489 -29.54 20.67 -23.41
CA ALA A 489 -29.32 22.00 -22.85
C ALA A 489 -28.06 22.67 -23.40
N ASP A 490 -28.13 23.93 -23.70
CA ASP A 490 -27.19 24.75 -24.49
C ASP A 490 -25.70 24.79 -24.04
N ASP A 491 -25.34 24.09 -22.97
CA ASP A 491 -23.99 24.13 -22.39
C ASP A 491 -23.05 23.02 -22.86
N PHE A 492 -23.48 22.06 -23.65
CA PHE A 492 -22.67 20.92 -24.07
C PHE A 492 -22.45 20.89 -25.59
N LYS A 493 -21.61 21.80 -26.08
CA LYS A 493 -21.29 21.91 -27.52
C LYS A 493 -20.24 20.95 -28.05
N MET A 494 -19.77 19.97 -27.26
CA MET A 494 -18.70 19.06 -27.68
C MET A 494 -19.27 17.73 -28.18
N GLU A 495 -19.02 17.43 -29.42
CA GLU A 495 -19.24 16.11 -29.99
C GLU A 495 -18.19 15.15 -29.39
N ARG A 496 -18.64 13.99 -28.89
CA ARG A 496 -17.81 12.93 -28.34
C ARG A 496 -17.07 13.28 -27.02
N ALA A 497 -17.84 13.64 -26.03
CA ALA A 497 -17.31 13.98 -24.72
C ALA A 497 -18.08 13.31 -23.58
N ALA A 498 -17.41 13.12 -22.46
CA ALA A 498 -18.02 12.72 -21.19
C ALA A 498 -17.65 13.75 -20.12
N ARG A 499 -18.66 14.27 -19.43
CA ARG A 499 -18.48 15.20 -18.30
C ARG A 499 -19.02 14.57 -17.03
N LEU A 500 -18.21 14.59 -15.99
CA LEU A 500 -18.58 14.20 -14.65
C LEU A 500 -18.46 15.40 -13.72
N PHE A 501 -19.58 15.83 -13.18
CA PHE A 501 -19.61 16.75 -12.06
C PHE A 501 -19.98 15.99 -10.80
N ALA A 502 -19.17 16.07 -9.74
CA ALA A 502 -19.46 15.40 -8.49
C ALA A 502 -19.13 16.29 -7.30
N LYS A 503 -19.92 16.16 -6.23
CA LYS A 503 -19.70 16.78 -4.93
C LYS A 503 -19.84 15.74 -3.83
N TYR A 504 -19.02 15.89 -2.80
CA TYR A 504 -19.06 15.05 -1.62
C TYR A 504 -18.86 15.86 -0.35
N ASP A 505 -19.70 15.65 0.64
CA ASP A 505 -19.58 16.25 1.97
C ASP A 505 -19.20 15.17 2.99
N LEU A 506 -17.93 15.17 3.40
CA LEU A 506 -17.34 14.25 4.36
C LEU A 506 -18.02 14.26 5.75
N SER A 507 -18.68 15.36 6.13
CA SER A 507 -19.30 15.48 7.46
C SER A 507 -20.64 14.78 7.57
N ARG A 508 -21.29 14.56 6.43
CA ARG A 508 -22.65 13.97 6.35
C ARG A 508 -22.72 12.76 5.45
N ASP A 509 -21.58 12.35 4.85
CA ASP A 509 -21.52 11.33 3.79
C ASP A 509 -22.50 11.61 2.65
N ARG A 510 -22.72 12.91 2.34
CA ARG A 510 -23.62 13.34 1.30
C ARG A 510 -22.89 13.50 -0.01
N TYR A 511 -23.44 12.92 -1.06
CA TYR A 511 -22.88 12.97 -2.41
C TYR A 511 -23.92 13.41 -3.44
N GLU A 512 -23.42 14.07 -4.46
CA GLU A 512 -24.14 14.45 -5.67
C GLU A 512 -23.22 14.21 -6.87
N ALA A 513 -23.71 13.55 -7.90
CA ALA A 513 -22.97 13.37 -9.14
C ALA A 513 -23.90 13.55 -10.35
N ASP A 514 -23.41 14.23 -11.38
CA ASP A 514 -24.06 14.40 -12.68
C ASP A 514 -23.07 13.96 -13.76
N LEU A 515 -23.41 12.87 -14.46
CA LEU A 515 -22.66 12.33 -15.57
C LEU A 515 -23.42 12.61 -16.87
N ALA A 516 -22.80 13.32 -17.77
CA ALA A 516 -23.33 13.56 -19.13
C ALA A 516 -22.31 13.00 -20.15
N VAL A 517 -22.76 12.10 -20.98
CA VAL A 517 -21.96 11.47 -22.04
C VAL A 517 -22.66 11.75 -23.39
N ASN A 518 -21.92 12.30 -24.33
CA ASN A 518 -22.46 12.65 -25.64
C ASN A 518 -21.66 11.98 -26.77
N HIS A 519 -22.30 11.10 -27.53
CA HIS A 519 -21.73 10.37 -28.67
C HIS A 519 -20.33 9.76 -28.41
N PHE A 520 -20.10 9.35 -27.16
CA PHE A 520 -18.82 8.82 -26.76
C PHE A 520 -18.58 7.43 -27.35
N ASP A 521 -17.50 7.24 -28.06
CA ASP A 521 -17.14 5.98 -28.71
C ASP A 521 -16.35 5.10 -27.75
N LEU A 522 -17.04 4.19 -27.08
CA LEU A 522 -16.46 3.25 -26.14
C LEU A 522 -15.50 2.26 -26.81
N HIS A 523 -15.72 1.94 -28.10
CA HIS A 523 -14.89 1.00 -28.82
C HIS A 523 -13.44 1.45 -28.97
N GLN A 524 -13.20 2.75 -28.98
CA GLN A 524 -11.84 3.30 -28.97
C GLN A 524 -11.09 3.02 -27.67
N PHE A 525 -11.83 2.83 -26.56
CA PHE A 525 -11.24 2.51 -25.25
C PHE A 525 -11.26 1.02 -24.91
N MET A 526 -12.22 0.28 -25.47
CA MET A 526 -12.42 -1.16 -25.25
C MET A 526 -12.63 -1.85 -26.61
N PRO A 527 -11.57 -1.96 -27.43
CA PRO A 527 -11.72 -2.48 -28.80
C PRO A 527 -12.04 -3.97 -28.86
N ALA A 528 -11.78 -4.72 -27.80
CA ALA A 528 -12.12 -6.14 -27.71
C ALA A 528 -13.61 -6.38 -27.46
N ASP A 529 -14.30 -5.38 -26.90
CA ASP A 529 -15.71 -5.45 -26.55
C ASP A 529 -16.58 -4.93 -27.72
N SER A 530 -17.76 -5.47 -27.83
CA SER A 530 -18.77 -5.00 -28.82
C SER A 530 -19.47 -3.72 -28.38
N LEU A 531 -18.80 -2.87 -27.60
CA LEU A 531 -19.28 -1.59 -27.11
C LEU A 531 -18.90 -0.48 -28.10
N TYR A 532 -19.87 0.26 -28.60
CA TYR A 532 -19.64 1.33 -29.57
C TYR A 532 -20.07 2.70 -28.98
N THR A 533 -21.02 3.35 -29.57
CA THR A 533 -21.38 4.70 -29.19
C THR A 533 -22.34 4.73 -27.99
N LEU A 534 -22.03 5.58 -27.01
CA LEU A 534 -22.89 5.85 -25.86
C LEU A 534 -23.25 7.32 -25.78
N SER A 535 -24.55 7.60 -25.59
CA SER A 535 -25.07 8.90 -25.17
C SER A 535 -26.00 8.66 -23.99
N THR A 536 -25.64 9.21 -22.82
CA THR A 536 -26.38 9.00 -21.59
C THR A 536 -26.25 10.20 -20.66
N ARG A 537 -27.25 10.40 -19.84
CA ARG A 537 -27.18 11.30 -18.69
C ARG A 537 -27.63 10.55 -17.43
N LEU A 538 -26.89 10.72 -16.37
CA LEU A 538 -27.17 10.11 -15.06
C LEU A 538 -26.92 11.14 -13.97
N LYS A 539 -27.93 11.39 -13.15
CA LYS A 539 -27.83 12.21 -11.94
C LYS A 539 -28.05 11.32 -10.73
N VAL A 540 -27.16 11.44 -9.77
CA VAL A 540 -27.20 10.67 -8.53
C VAL A 540 -27.01 11.63 -7.36
N GLU A 541 -27.84 11.49 -6.34
CA GLU A 541 -27.67 12.18 -5.07
C GLU A 541 -27.98 11.25 -3.90
N GLY A 542 -27.31 11.44 -2.79
CA GLY A 542 -27.56 10.59 -1.63
C GLY A 542 -26.83 11.04 -0.37
N GLU A 543 -27.15 10.34 0.72
CA GLU A 543 -26.53 10.50 2.03
C GLU A 543 -26.39 9.11 2.67
N GLY A 544 -25.15 8.74 3.02
CA GLY A 544 -24.79 7.42 3.54
C GLY A 544 -24.62 6.35 2.45
N PHE A 545 -23.83 5.33 2.75
CA PHE A 545 -23.50 4.21 1.84
C PHE A 545 -24.03 2.86 2.34
N ASP A 546 -24.60 2.81 3.55
CA ASP A 546 -25.28 1.62 4.04
C ASP A 546 -26.75 1.62 3.62
N PHE A 547 -27.04 1.02 2.46
CA PHE A 547 -28.38 0.97 1.88
C PHE A 547 -29.41 0.24 2.74
N PHE A 548 -29.00 -0.57 3.71
CA PHE A 548 -29.89 -1.21 4.66
C PHE A 548 -30.27 -0.30 5.85
N SER A 549 -29.53 0.78 6.05
CA SER A 549 -29.80 1.75 7.11
C SER A 549 -31.02 2.60 6.77
N PRO A 550 -31.97 2.80 7.69
CA PRO A 550 -33.11 3.68 7.48
C PRO A 550 -32.76 5.16 7.37
N ARG A 551 -31.49 5.51 7.67
CA ARG A 551 -30.97 6.88 7.55
C ARG A 551 -30.42 7.18 6.15
N THR A 552 -30.12 6.15 5.38
CA THR A 552 -29.58 6.32 4.03
C THR A 552 -30.68 6.86 3.11
N TYR A 553 -30.31 7.89 2.40
CA TYR A 553 -31.07 8.46 1.28
C TYR A 553 -30.28 8.27 0.00
N PHE A 554 -30.95 7.86 -1.04
CA PHE A 554 -30.40 7.72 -2.39
C PHE A 554 -31.43 8.05 -3.42
N ASN A 555 -31.07 8.84 -4.42
CA ASN A 555 -31.88 9.11 -5.60
C ASN A 555 -30.98 9.09 -6.84
N ALA A 556 -31.38 8.35 -7.85
CA ALA A 556 -30.72 8.30 -9.15
C ALA A 556 -31.78 8.47 -10.26
N GLU A 557 -31.50 9.38 -11.17
CA GLU A 557 -32.31 9.62 -12.34
C GLU A 557 -31.42 9.69 -13.57
N GLY A 558 -31.83 9.03 -14.64
CA GLY A 558 -31.05 9.09 -15.86
C GLY A 558 -31.73 8.46 -17.05
N GLY A 559 -31.04 8.53 -18.16
CA GLY A 559 -31.50 7.92 -19.39
C GLY A 559 -30.38 7.63 -20.36
N ILE A 560 -30.59 6.68 -21.21
CA ILE A 560 -29.71 6.33 -22.33
C ILE A 560 -30.45 6.76 -23.62
N ASP A 561 -29.94 7.83 -24.22
CA ASP A 561 -30.48 8.33 -25.47
C ASP A 561 -30.08 7.45 -26.65
N ARG A 562 -28.83 6.95 -26.59
CA ARG A 562 -28.27 6.02 -27.58
C ARG A 562 -27.23 5.13 -26.95
N PHE A 563 -27.33 3.84 -27.20
CA PHE A 563 -26.30 2.86 -26.86
C PHE A 563 -26.19 1.80 -27.97
N HIS A 564 -25.04 1.72 -28.58
CA HIS A 564 -24.74 0.76 -29.62
C HIS A 564 -23.87 -0.37 -29.05
N TYR A 565 -24.44 -1.55 -28.97
CA TYR A 565 -23.77 -2.77 -28.45
C TYR A 565 -23.90 -3.92 -29.47
N GLY A 566 -22.81 -4.36 -30.07
CA GLY A 566 -22.81 -5.38 -31.10
C GLY A 566 -23.69 -4.97 -32.28
N SER A 567 -24.74 -5.74 -32.57
CA SER A 567 -25.77 -5.45 -33.55
C SER A 567 -26.96 -4.66 -32.98
N TYR A 568 -26.98 -4.35 -31.67
CA TYR A 568 -28.11 -3.73 -30.99
C TYR A 568 -27.96 -2.23 -30.92
N HIS A 569 -28.98 -1.53 -31.33
CA HIS A 569 -29.12 -0.08 -31.19
C HIS A 569 -30.23 0.24 -30.19
N LEU A 570 -29.82 0.40 -28.92
CA LEU A 570 -30.74 0.71 -27.83
C LEU A 570 -30.91 2.23 -27.71
N THR A 571 -32.16 2.69 -27.69
CA THR A 571 -32.49 4.10 -27.57
C THR A 571 -33.69 4.31 -26.64
N GLY A 572 -33.87 5.50 -26.12
CA GLY A 572 -35.08 5.89 -25.38
C GLY A 572 -35.26 5.11 -24.07
N ILE A 573 -34.17 4.86 -23.35
CA ILE A 573 -34.19 4.21 -22.02
C ILE A 573 -34.18 5.32 -20.97
N SER A 574 -35.11 5.27 -20.03
CA SER A 574 -35.12 6.12 -18.84
C SER A 574 -35.17 5.28 -17.59
N LEU A 575 -34.41 5.68 -16.59
CA LEU A 575 -34.25 4.99 -15.31
C LEU A 575 -34.40 6.02 -14.18
N ALA A 576 -35.17 5.67 -13.16
CA ALA A 576 -35.16 6.38 -11.88
C ALA A 576 -35.14 5.34 -10.74
N ALA A 577 -34.38 5.61 -9.71
CA ALA A 577 -34.31 4.78 -8.52
C ALA A 577 -34.13 5.65 -7.28
N GLY A 578 -34.91 5.38 -6.25
CA GLY A 578 -34.88 6.09 -4.98
C GLY A 578 -34.93 5.15 -3.79
N LEU A 579 -34.23 5.52 -2.73
CA LEU A 579 -34.27 4.89 -1.42
C LEU A 579 -34.44 5.98 -0.37
N GLU A 580 -35.51 5.90 0.37
CA GLU A 580 -35.77 6.78 1.51
C GLU A 580 -36.42 5.99 2.64
N LYS A 581 -35.89 6.10 3.86
CA LYS A 581 -36.43 5.44 5.06
C LYS A 581 -36.67 3.93 4.83
N SER A 582 -35.72 3.24 4.22
CA SER A 582 -35.77 1.83 3.83
C SER A 582 -36.83 1.50 2.77
N LYS A 583 -37.46 2.45 2.12
CA LYS A 583 -38.36 2.23 1.00
C LYS A 583 -37.62 2.45 -0.31
N VAL A 584 -37.68 1.47 -1.17
CA VAL A 584 -37.13 1.51 -2.52
C VAL A 584 -38.24 1.78 -3.53
N HIS A 585 -38.01 2.71 -4.41
CA HIS A 585 -38.82 2.96 -5.59
C HIS A 585 -37.90 2.96 -6.81
N ALA A 586 -38.20 2.17 -7.81
CA ALA A 586 -37.44 2.21 -9.06
C ALA A 586 -38.42 2.14 -10.24
N SER A 587 -38.09 2.87 -11.31
CA SER A 587 -38.82 2.82 -12.56
C SER A 587 -37.83 2.71 -13.74
N LEU A 588 -38.23 1.93 -14.73
CA LEU A 588 -37.53 1.76 -15.99
C LEU A 588 -38.57 1.96 -17.10
N ALA A 589 -38.28 2.81 -18.04
CA ALA A 589 -39.07 2.88 -19.27
C ALA A 589 -38.13 2.80 -20.48
N VAL A 590 -38.50 1.97 -21.42
CA VAL A 590 -37.83 1.84 -22.72
C VAL A 590 -38.86 2.03 -23.80
N LYS A 591 -38.61 2.96 -24.69
CA LYS A 591 -39.53 3.22 -25.82
C LYS A 591 -38.75 3.44 -27.10
N ASN A 592 -38.75 2.44 -27.94
CA ASN A 592 -38.14 2.51 -29.27
C ASN A 592 -38.92 1.57 -30.23
N TRP A 593 -38.46 1.41 -31.46
CA TRP A 593 -39.12 0.60 -32.46
C TRP A 593 -39.03 -0.93 -32.19
N THR A 594 -38.08 -1.40 -31.35
CA THR A 594 -37.93 -2.82 -30.99
C THR A 594 -38.71 -3.18 -29.73
N MET A 595 -38.89 -2.24 -28.82
CA MET A 595 -39.51 -2.49 -27.53
C MET A 595 -40.20 -1.23 -26.96
N ASP A 596 -41.34 -1.45 -26.29
CA ASP A 596 -42.03 -0.48 -25.45
C ASP A 596 -42.35 -1.18 -24.12
N ILE A 597 -41.53 -0.87 -23.11
CA ILE A 597 -41.54 -1.52 -21.79
C ILE A 597 -41.60 -0.44 -20.73
N LYS A 598 -42.43 -0.64 -19.72
CA LYS A 598 -42.44 0.16 -18.49
C LYS A 598 -42.38 -0.79 -17.29
N ALA A 599 -41.48 -0.54 -16.40
CA ALA A 599 -41.35 -1.31 -15.17
C ALA A 599 -41.32 -0.40 -13.95
N HIS A 600 -41.99 -0.81 -12.88
CA HIS A 600 -42.02 -0.13 -11.59
C HIS A 600 -41.75 -1.14 -10.50
N LEU A 601 -40.84 -0.83 -9.61
CA LEU A 601 -40.51 -1.62 -8.44
C LEU A 601 -40.72 -0.77 -7.18
N ASP A 602 -41.56 -1.26 -6.30
CA ASP A 602 -41.76 -0.71 -4.97
C ASP A 602 -41.33 -1.76 -3.94
N GLY A 603 -40.54 -1.36 -2.93
CA GLY A 603 -40.00 -2.33 -2.01
C GLY A 603 -39.54 -1.76 -0.67
N ILE A 604 -39.10 -2.68 0.17
CA ILE A 604 -38.50 -2.39 1.48
C ILE A 604 -37.12 -3.03 1.51
N LEU A 605 -36.14 -2.27 1.95
CA LEU A 605 -34.75 -2.72 2.10
C LEU A 605 -34.28 -2.48 3.54
N LYS A 606 -34.30 -3.53 4.35
CA LYS A 606 -33.83 -3.50 5.72
C LYS A 606 -32.90 -4.71 5.98
N PRO A 607 -32.04 -4.66 7.01
CA PRO A 607 -31.32 -5.86 7.44
C PRO A 607 -32.31 -6.97 7.72
N HIS A 608 -32.17 -8.12 7.06
CA HIS A 608 -33.00 -9.31 7.24
C HIS A 608 -34.50 -9.16 6.88
N ASP A 609 -34.87 -8.13 6.14
CA ASP A 609 -36.24 -7.91 5.65
C ASP A 609 -36.20 -7.14 4.33
N VAL A 610 -36.10 -7.87 3.23
CA VAL A 610 -36.14 -7.33 1.88
C VAL A 610 -37.41 -7.81 1.20
N SER A 611 -38.18 -6.88 0.66
CA SER A 611 -39.38 -7.23 -0.09
C SER A 611 -39.60 -6.26 -1.23
N GLY A 612 -40.24 -6.69 -2.29
CA GLY A 612 -40.55 -5.84 -3.42
C GLY A 612 -41.73 -6.38 -4.24
N ASP A 613 -42.37 -5.42 -4.94
CA ASP A 613 -43.45 -5.61 -5.91
C ASP A 613 -43.00 -4.96 -7.23
N LEU A 614 -42.60 -5.78 -8.20
CA LEU A 614 -42.23 -5.36 -9.54
C LEU A 614 -43.44 -5.54 -10.45
N LYS A 615 -43.85 -4.45 -11.12
CA LYS A 615 -44.85 -4.44 -12.17
C LYS A 615 -44.23 -4.01 -13.48
N MET A 616 -44.41 -4.81 -14.51
CA MET A 616 -43.83 -4.55 -15.81
C MET A 616 -44.93 -4.65 -16.90
N ASP A 617 -45.08 -3.59 -17.64
CA ASP A 617 -45.95 -3.49 -18.81
C ASP A 617 -45.10 -3.58 -20.08
N VAL A 618 -45.20 -4.64 -20.81
CA VAL A 618 -44.58 -4.84 -22.11
C VAL A 618 -45.67 -4.60 -23.19
N ALA A 619 -45.75 -3.41 -23.69
CA ALA A 619 -46.70 -3.09 -24.77
C ALA A 619 -46.24 -3.67 -26.11
N HIS A 620 -44.93 -3.73 -26.32
CA HIS A 620 -44.34 -4.30 -27.53
C HIS A 620 -42.93 -4.81 -27.25
N LEU A 621 -42.59 -6.01 -27.73
CA LEU A 621 -41.23 -6.56 -27.71
C LEU A 621 -41.04 -7.40 -28.98
N ASP A 622 -40.12 -6.97 -29.86
CA ASP A 622 -39.79 -7.65 -31.11
C ASP A 622 -38.53 -8.48 -30.97
N TRP A 623 -38.74 -9.77 -30.78
CA TRP A 623 -37.65 -10.73 -30.58
C TRP A 623 -36.77 -10.95 -31.82
N GLN A 624 -37.36 -10.79 -33.01
CA GLN A 624 -36.60 -10.87 -34.27
C GLN A 624 -35.68 -9.66 -34.44
N ALA A 625 -36.20 -8.48 -34.17
CA ALA A 625 -35.39 -7.26 -34.21
C ALA A 625 -34.29 -7.23 -33.14
N LEU A 626 -34.44 -7.97 -32.06
CA LEU A 626 -33.44 -8.20 -31.05
C LEU A 626 -32.47 -9.39 -31.36
N HIS A 627 -32.58 -9.97 -32.56
CA HIS A 627 -31.81 -11.12 -33.00
C HIS A 627 -31.85 -12.34 -32.07
N LEU A 628 -32.94 -12.47 -31.31
CA LEU A 628 -33.18 -13.60 -30.41
C LEU A 628 -34.01 -14.71 -31.10
N MET A 629 -34.66 -14.37 -32.22
CA MET A 629 -35.45 -15.27 -33.03
C MET A 629 -35.17 -15.02 -34.52
N ASP A 630 -35.08 -16.07 -35.33
CA ASP A 630 -34.85 -15.94 -36.78
C ASP A 630 -36.11 -15.53 -37.58
N THR A 631 -37.29 -15.73 -37.00
CA THR A 631 -38.57 -15.43 -37.61
C THR A 631 -39.31 -14.38 -36.80
N ARG A 632 -40.26 -13.68 -37.43
CA ARG A 632 -41.09 -12.72 -36.78
C ARG A 632 -41.75 -13.31 -35.54
N PHE A 633 -41.37 -12.76 -34.38
CA PHE A 633 -41.94 -13.11 -33.09
C PHE A 633 -42.00 -11.85 -32.22
N GLN A 634 -43.20 -11.40 -31.94
CA GLN A 634 -43.45 -10.21 -31.14
C GLN A 634 -44.36 -10.57 -29.98
N THR A 635 -44.13 -9.97 -28.83
CA THR A 635 -44.94 -10.22 -27.63
C THR A 635 -45.37 -8.92 -26.96
N SER A 636 -46.52 -8.98 -26.32
CA SER A 636 -46.99 -7.97 -25.36
C SER A 636 -47.59 -8.69 -24.15
N GLN A 637 -47.33 -8.21 -22.95
CA GLN A 637 -47.83 -8.80 -21.70
C GLN A 637 -47.68 -7.86 -20.50
N HIS A 638 -48.44 -8.16 -19.43
CA HIS A 638 -48.24 -7.58 -18.11
C HIS A 638 -47.55 -8.62 -17.24
N LEU A 639 -46.50 -8.23 -16.55
CA LEU A 639 -45.76 -9.07 -15.62
C LEU A 639 -45.77 -8.43 -14.23
N GLY A 640 -46.20 -9.18 -13.23
CA GLY A 640 -46.11 -8.84 -11.80
C GLY A 640 -45.19 -9.82 -11.10
N VAL A 641 -44.24 -9.33 -10.29
CA VAL A 641 -43.39 -10.18 -9.46
C VAL A 641 -43.33 -9.62 -8.05
N ARG A 642 -43.79 -10.38 -7.09
CA ARG A 642 -43.62 -10.07 -5.67
C ARG A 642 -42.58 -10.98 -5.06
N PHE A 643 -41.66 -10.41 -4.30
CA PHE A 643 -40.61 -11.15 -3.63
C PHE A 643 -40.41 -10.69 -2.21
N SER A 644 -40.00 -11.62 -1.34
CA SER A 644 -39.55 -11.30 0.02
C SER A 644 -38.48 -12.27 0.48
N SER A 645 -37.53 -11.74 1.30
CA SER A 645 -36.42 -12.54 1.81
C SER A 645 -35.93 -11.99 3.15
N ASP A 646 -35.43 -12.88 4.00
CA ASP A 646 -34.69 -12.52 5.21
C ASP A 646 -33.16 -12.42 4.94
N LEU A 647 -32.74 -12.55 3.66
CA LEU A 647 -31.34 -12.62 3.22
C LEU A 647 -30.53 -13.75 3.88
N ARG A 648 -31.20 -14.74 4.43
CA ARG A 648 -30.58 -15.91 5.11
C ARG A 648 -31.08 -17.22 4.51
N LYS A 649 -32.29 -17.59 4.87
CA LYS A 649 -32.88 -18.90 4.48
C LYS A 649 -34.31 -18.84 4.03
N ARG A 650 -34.96 -17.70 4.10
CA ARG A 650 -36.34 -17.52 3.63
C ARG A 650 -36.35 -16.71 2.37
N TYR A 651 -36.82 -17.29 1.29
CA TYR A 651 -37.04 -16.61 0.00
C TYR A 651 -38.45 -16.98 -0.48
N VAL A 652 -39.21 -15.97 -0.88
CA VAL A 652 -40.53 -16.13 -1.45
C VAL A 652 -40.59 -15.28 -2.71
N VAL A 653 -41.02 -15.87 -3.81
CA VAL A 653 -41.23 -15.20 -5.08
C VAL A 653 -42.55 -15.64 -5.65
N GLU A 654 -43.39 -14.71 -6.02
CA GLU A 654 -44.65 -14.94 -6.75
C GLU A 654 -44.60 -14.12 -8.03
N ALA A 655 -44.85 -14.73 -9.14
CA ALA A 655 -44.88 -14.10 -10.47
C ALA A 655 -46.20 -14.37 -11.18
N GLU A 656 -46.70 -13.36 -11.81
CA GLU A 656 -47.88 -13.44 -12.68
C GLU A 656 -47.62 -12.78 -14.04
N MET A 657 -48.03 -13.46 -15.09
CA MET A 657 -48.05 -12.94 -16.44
C MET A 657 -49.46 -13.00 -17.00
N THR A 658 -50.00 -11.81 -17.35
CA THR A 658 -51.39 -11.70 -17.80
C THR A 658 -51.45 -10.98 -19.14
N ASN A 659 -52.57 -11.13 -19.85
CA ASN A 659 -52.85 -10.49 -21.13
C ASN A 659 -51.76 -10.72 -22.19
N ALA A 660 -51.10 -11.86 -22.18
CA ALA A 660 -50.03 -12.15 -23.09
C ALA A 660 -50.53 -12.40 -24.51
N THR A 661 -50.01 -11.59 -25.45
CA THR A 661 -50.28 -11.75 -26.86
C THR A 661 -48.99 -12.07 -27.61
N ILE A 662 -49.03 -13.05 -28.48
CA ILE A 662 -47.90 -13.49 -29.29
C ILE A 662 -48.28 -13.28 -30.77
N VAL A 663 -47.46 -12.54 -31.49
CA VAL A 663 -47.58 -12.30 -32.92
C VAL A 663 -46.47 -12.95 -33.68
N THR A 664 -46.79 -13.90 -34.54
CA THR A 664 -45.83 -14.58 -35.44
C THR A 664 -46.13 -14.19 -36.89
N ALA A 665 -45.27 -14.64 -37.82
CA ALA A 665 -45.50 -14.43 -39.25
C ALA A 665 -46.83 -15.05 -39.75
N LYS A 666 -47.37 -16.07 -39.03
CA LYS A 666 -48.52 -16.89 -39.48
C LYS A 666 -49.81 -16.51 -38.73
N ARG A 667 -49.74 -16.10 -37.46
CA ARG A 667 -50.93 -15.87 -36.65
C ARG A 667 -50.65 -14.97 -35.43
N THR A 668 -51.70 -14.39 -34.90
CA THR A 668 -51.74 -13.77 -33.57
C THR A 668 -52.47 -14.70 -32.65
N SER A 669 -51.93 -14.93 -31.46
CA SER A 669 -52.55 -15.77 -30.42
C SER A 669 -52.49 -15.06 -29.07
N HIS A 670 -53.52 -15.26 -28.29
CA HIS A 670 -53.60 -14.82 -26.90
C HIS A 670 -53.24 -16.02 -26.00
N SER A 671 -52.24 -15.85 -25.16
CA SER A 671 -51.85 -16.88 -24.22
C SER A 671 -52.74 -16.86 -22.97
N LYS A 672 -52.90 -17.98 -22.33
CA LYS A 672 -53.52 -18.05 -20.98
C LYS A 672 -52.60 -17.35 -19.98
N ASP A 673 -53.22 -16.76 -18.96
CA ASP A 673 -52.48 -16.16 -17.85
C ASP A 673 -51.66 -17.23 -17.14
N LEU A 674 -50.44 -16.85 -16.73
CA LEU A 674 -49.48 -17.72 -16.10
C LEU A 674 -49.19 -17.20 -14.69
N PHE A 675 -49.22 -18.10 -13.70
CA PHE A 675 -48.93 -17.84 -12.32
C PHE A 675 -47.83 -18.81 -11.87
N ALA A 676 -46.78 -18.27 -11.31
CA ALA A 676 -45.64 -19.04 -10.78
C ALA A 676 -45.33 -18.60 -9.35
N GLY A 677 -45.00 -19.54 -8.51
CA GLY A 677 -44.58 -19.25 -7.15
C GLY A 677 -43.44 -20.13 -6.74
N PHE A 678 -42.53 -19.55 -5.99
CA PHE A 678 -41.41 -20.24 -5.37
C PHE A 678 -41.28 -19.75 -3.93
N SER A 679 -41.19 -20.69 -2.98
CA SER A 679 -40.87 -20.38 -1.61
C SER A 679 -39.89 -21.40 -1.06
N THR A 680 -38.88 -20.95 -0.36
CA THR A 680 -37.96 -21.81 0.37
C THR A 680 -37.73 -21.26 1.76
N SER A 681 -37.63 -22.17 2.70
CA SER A 681 -37.36 -21.88 4.10
C SER A 681 -36.36 -22.92 4.65
N ARG A 682 -36.07 -22.90 5.95
CA ARG A 682 -35.18 -23.90 6.57
C ARG A 682 -35.66 -25.31 6.35
N ASP A 683 -36.99 -25.53 6.41
CA ASP A 683 -37.59 -26.84 6.55
C ASP A 683 -38.35 -27.30 5.31
N SER A 684 -38.64 -26.42 4.38
CA SER A 684 -39.44 -26.73 3.19
C SER A 684 -39.13 -25.84 2.00
N THR A 685 -39.29 -26.40 0.82
CA THR A 685 -39.27 -25.69 -0.45
C THR A 685 -40.55 -26.04 -1.23
N PHE A 686 -41.19 -25.04 -1.78
CA PHE A 686 -42.40 -25.20 -2.59
C PHE A 686 -42.28 -24.36 -3.87
N ALA A 687 -42.64 -24.94 -5.01
CA ALA A 687 -42.75 -24.22 -6.27
C ALA A 687 -43.99 -24.66 -7.04
N TYR A 688 -44.60 -23.72 -7.74
CA TYR A 688 -45.73 -24.05 -8.62
C TYR A 688 -45.68 -23.22 -9.91
N LEU A 689 -46.28 -23.76 -10.97
CA LEU A 689 -46.53 -23.09 -12.23
C LEU A 689 -47.91 -23.49 -12.75
N ARG A 690 -48.76 -22.48 -12.96
CA ARG A 690 -50.15 -22.67 -13.43
C ARG A 690 -50.44 -21.79 -14.63
N ALA A 691 -50.95 -22.36 -15.68
CA ALA A 691 -51.36 -21.59 -16.88
C ALA A 691 -52.41 -22.37 -17.72
N GLY A 692 -53.65 -21.94 -17.72
CA GLY A 692 -54.74 -22.67 -18.38
C GLY A 692 -54.95 -24.03 -17.74
N ASP A 693 -54.80 -25.12 -18.48
CA ASP A 693 -54.89 -26.52 -18.00
C ASP A 693 -53.52 -27.13 -17.57
N LEU A 694 -52.47 -26.32 -17.50
CA LEU A 694 -51.20 -26.68 -16.93
C LEU A 694 -51.22 -26.43 -15.42
N ASP A 695 -50.92 -27.44 -14.64
CA ASP A 695 -50.63 -27.33 -13.18
C ASP A 695 -49.38 -28.14 -12.89
N LEU A 696 -48.34 -27.46 -12.44
CA LEU A 696 -47.10 -28.09 -11.99
C LEU A 696 -46.86 -27.66 -10.55
N SER A 697 -46.61 -28.61 -9.67
CA SER A 697 -46.21 -28.33 -8.28
C SER A 697 -45.03 -29.20 -7.88
N LEU A 698 -44.11 -28.58 -7.14
CA LEU A 698 -42.95 -29.21 -6.57
C LEU A 698 -42.94 -28.90 -5.07
N GLU A 699 -42.93 -29.92 -4.25
CA GLU A 699 -42.75 -29.81 -2.81
C GLU A 699 -41.48 -30.53 -2.39
N GLY A 700 -40.65 -29.88 -1.58
CA GLY A 700 -39.38 -30.43 -1.13
C GLY A 700 -39.19 -30.29 0.37
N ALA A 701 -38.66 -31.34 1.00
CA ALA A 701 -38.29 -31.35 2.41
C ALA A 701 -36.92 -30.71 2.60
N GLY A 702 -36.87 -29.51 3.19
CA GLY A 702 -35.66 -28.73 3.45
C GLY A 702 -35.50 -27.53 2.57
N HIS A 703 -34.45 -26.77 2.83
CA HIS A 703 -34.07 -25.59 2.07
C HIS A 703 -33.59 -25.94 0.64
N MET A 704 -33.81 -25.07 -0.32
CA MET A 704 -33.46 -25.32 -1.73
C MET A 704 -32.00 -25.71 -1.93
N GLU A 705 -31.07 -25.09 -1.18
CA GLU A 705 -29.63 -25.46 -1.22
C GLU A 705 -29.37 -26.90 -0.82
N TYR A 706 -30.11 -27.40 0.18
CA TYR A 706 -30.03 -28.79 0.60
C TYR A 706 -30.56 -29.73 -0.47
N ILE A 707 -31.73 -29.39 -1.04
CA ILE A 707 -32.36 -30.17 -2.09
C ILE A 707 -31.49 -30.22 -3.35
N SER A 708 -31.01 -29.05 -3.80
CA SER A 708 -30.13 -28.98 -4.98
C SER A 708 -28.80 -29.72 -4.76
N GLY A 709 -28.20 -29.56 -3.58
CA GLY A 709 -26.97 -30.25 -3.22
C GLY A 709 -27.12 -31.77 -3.23
N ARG A 710 -28.28 -32.30 -2.76
CA ARG A 710 -28.58 -33.74 -2.86
C ARG A 710 -28.82 -34.18 -4.31
N ALA A 711 -29.53 -33.35 -5.08
CA ALA A 711 -29.77 -33.64 -6.48
C ALA A 711 -28.46 -33.68 -7.29
N ASP A 712 -27.53 -32.75 -7.04
CA ASP A 712 -26.20 -32.72 -7.65
C ASP A 712 -25.37 -33.97 -7.30
N LEU A 713 -25.39 -34.35 -6.03
CA LEU A 713 -24.74 -35.60 -5.58
C LEU A 713 -25.33 -36.84 -6.23
N LEU A 714 -26.66 -36.90 -6.32
CA LEU A 714 -27.37 -37.99 -7.01
C LEU A 714 -26.97 -38.05 -8.47
N MET A 715 -26.98 -36.92 -9.19
CA MET A 715 -26.59 -36.85 -10.60
C MET A 715 -25.14 -37.26 -10.80
N LYS A 716 -24.25 -36.84 -9.92
CA LYS A 716 -22.83 -37.22 -9.96
C LYS A 716 -22.66 -38.72 -9.77
N LYS A 717 -23.32 -39.29 -8.75
CA LYS A 717 -23.28 -40.72 -8.48
C LYS A 717 -23.90 -41.54 -9.62
N LEU A 718 -25.01 -41.06 -10.16
CA LEU A 718 -25.64 -41.71 -11.32
C LEU A 718 -24.72 -41.71 -12.55
N ALA A 719 -24.02 -40.61 -12.81
CA ALA A 719 -23.05 -40.51 -13.90
C ALA A 719 -21.86 -41.48 -13.69
N GLU A 720 -21.32 -41.56 -12.45
CA GLU A 720 -20.26 -42.52 -12.08
C GLU A 720 -20.67 -43.97 -12.34
N GLN A 721 -21.89 -44.34 -11.88
CA GLN A 721 -22.44 -45.67 -12.06
C GLN A 721 -22.80 -45.95 -13.53
N TRP A 722 -23.25 -44.95 -14.28
CA TRP A 722 -23.54 -45.11 -15.72
C TRP A 722 -22.26 -45.40 -16.52
N GLU A 723 -21.16 -44.72 -16.22
CA GLU A 723 -19.86 -44.99 -16.82
C GLU A 723 -19.35 -46.40 -16.50
N SER A 724 -19.55 -46.87 -15.30
CA SER A 724 -19.20 -48.25 -14.88
C SER A 724 -20.13 -49.33 -15.43
N LYS A 725 -21.22 -48.94 -16.12
CA LYS A 725 -22.27 -49.81 -16.62
C LYS A 725 -22.92 -50.70 -15.55
N HIS A 726 -22.86 -50.27 -14.31
CA HIS A 726 -23.48 -50.97 -13.18
C HIS A 726 -24.23 -49.95 -12.31
N ILE A 727 -25.55 -50.11 -12.21
CA ILE A 727 -26.40 -49.22 -11.43
C ILE A 727 -26.78 -49.93 -10.14
N GLU A 728 -26.35 -49.38 -9.02
CA GLU A 728 -26.67 -49.85 -7.67
C GLU A 728 -27.75 -48.96 -7.06
N GLN A 729 -28.97 -49.42 -7.10
CA GLN A 729 -30.15 -48.64 -6.71
C GLN A 729 -30.15 -48.27 -5.23
N GLU A 730 -29.64 -49.12 -4.36
CA GLU A 730 -29.58 -48.88 -2.91
C GLU A 730 -28.62 -47.72 -2.60
N GLU A 731 -27.45 -47.63 -3.28
CA GLU A 731 -26.51 -46.52 -3.12
C GLU A 731 -27.12 -45.21 -3.61
N LEU A 732 -27.77 -45.21 -4.77
CA LEU A 732 -28.41 -44.02 -5.32
C LEU A 732 -29.55 -43.50 -4.46
N ARG A 733 -30.28 -44.41 -3.79
CA ARG A 733 -31.40 -44.09 -2.91
C ARG A 733 -30.96 -43.19 -1.74
N GLU A 734 -29.77 -43.38 -1.20
CA GLU A 734 -29.27 -42.55 -0.11
C GLU A 734 -29.12 -41.08 -0.51
N PHE A 735 -28.93 -40.78 -1.77
CA PHE A 735 -28.77 -39.41 -2.29
C PHE A 735 -30.07 -38.80 -2.81
N LEU A 736 -31.16 -39.51 -2.84
CA LEU A 736 -32.45 -38.96 -3.28
C LEU A 736 -32.86 -37.76 -2.43
N PRO A 737 -33.18 -36.61 -3.03
CA PRO A 737 -33.82 -35.52 -2.29
C PRO A 737 -35.26 -35.91 -1.93
N GLY A 738 -35.74 -35.40 -0.79
CA GLY A 738 -37.16 -35.53 -0.45
C GLY A 738 -37.97 -34.55 -1.31
N LEU A 739 -38.56 -35.01 -2.38
CA LEU A 739 -39.33 -34.22 -3.35
C LEU A 739 -40.62 -34.91 -3.75
N CYS A 740 -41.68 -34.13 -3.91
CA CYS A 740 -42.92 -34.52 -4.57
C CYS A 740 -43.13 -33.59 -5.80
N LEU A 741 -43.17 -34.14 -6.97
CA LEU A 741 -43.41 -33.43 -8.24
C LEU A 741 -44.72 -33.91 -8.84
N LYS A 742 -45.65 -32.95 -9.04
CA LYS A 742 -46.91 -33.24 -9.74
C LYS A 742 -47.02 -32.36 -10.96
N ILE A 743 -47.29 -32.95 -12.10
CA ILE A 743 -47.53 -32.28 -13.36
C ILE A 743 -48.85 -32.78 -13.94
N SER A 744 -49.73 -31.86 -14.26
CA SER A 744 -50.92 -32.11 -15.04
C SER A 744 -51.02 -31.09 -16.14
N SER A 745 -51.14 -31.49 -17.38
CA SER A 745 -51.19 -30.59 -18.52
C SER A 745 -52.09 -31.15 -19.61
N GLY A 746 -52.99 -30.33 -20.09
CA GLY A 746 -53.78 -30.56 -21.31
C GLY A 746 -53.31 -29.69 -22.49
N PRO A 747 -54.09 -29.55 -23.55
CA PRO A 747 -53.69 -28.86 -24.73
C PRO A 747 -53.93 -27.30 -24.69
N ASP A 748 -54.60 -26.79 -23.63
CA ASP A 748 -54.96 -25.36 -23.52
C ASP A 748 -54.09 -24.59 -22.55
N ASN A 749 -52.79 -24.55 -22.84
CA ASN A 749 -51.80 -23.80 -22.07
C ASN A 749 -50.68 -23.22 -22.98
N PRO A 750 -49.86 -22.29 -22.49
CA PRO A 750 -48.76 -21.67 -23.25
C PRO A 750 -47.76 -22.66 -23.80
N ILE A 751 -47.40 -23.73 -23.04
CA ILE A 751 -46.44 -24.75 -23.44
C ILE A 751 -46.99 -25.60 -24.58
N ALA A 752 -48.24 -26.06 -24.44
CA ALA A 752 -48.93 -26.83 -25.49
C ALA A 752 -49.11 -25.99 -26.77
N ASN A 753 -49.44 -24.72 -26.61
CA ASN A 753 -49.53 -23.80 -27.73
C ASN A 753 -48.19 -23.60 -28.45
N TYR A 754 -47.10 -23.47 -27.73
CA TYR A 754 -45.77 -23.36 -28.30
C TYR A 754 -45.31 -24.63 -29.03
N LEU A 755 -45.51 -25.79 -28.43
CA LEU A 755 -45.25 -27.09 -29.03
C LEU A 755 -46.06 -27.32 -30.31
N SER A 756 -47.35 -26.92 -30.29
CA SER A 756 -48.22 -26.95 -31.46
C SER A 756 -47.73 -26.09 -32.61
N MET A 757 -47.04 -24.98 -32.33
CA MET A 757 -46.39 -24.14 -33.36
C MET A 757 -45.20 -24.87 -33.99
N MET A 758 -44.51 -25.73 -33.26
CA MET A 758 -43.43 -26.58 -33.76
C MET A 758 -43.93 -27.87 -34.42
N GLY A 759 -45.24 -28.08 -34.50
CA GLY A 759 -45.84 -29.28 -35.08
C GLY A 759 -45.94 -30.47 -34.14
N LEU A 760 -45.70 -30.24 -32.84
CA LEU A 760 -45.88 -31.23 -31.78
C LEU A 760 -47.19 -30.98 -31.03
N SER A 761 -47.96 -32.03 -30.79
CA SER A 761 -49.22 -31.94 -30.00
C SER A 761 -49.36 -33.12 -29.06
N TYR A 762 -49.91 -32.89 -27.90
CA TYR A 762 -50.32 -33.89 -26.95
C TYR A 762 -51.74 -33.59 -26.44
N SER A 763 -52.45 -34.65 -26.03
CA SER A 763 -53.84 -34.48 -25.51
C SER A 763 -53.83 -34.33 -24.01
N ARG A 764 -52.99 -35.03 -23.27
CA ARG A 764 -52.84 -34.98 -21.84
C ARG A 764 -51.44 -35.46 -21.45
N LEU A 765 -50.85 -34.78 -20.49
CA LEU A 765 -49.64 -35.20 -19.79
C LEU A 765 -49.98 -35.24 -18.28
N PHE A 766 -49.67 -36.33 -17.62
CA PHE A 766 -49.77 -36.44 -16.18
C PHE A 766 -48.48 -37.08 -15.66
N MET A 767 -47.98 -36.56 -14.55
CA MET A 767 -46.82 -37.11 -13.84
C MET A 767 -47.00 -36.84 -12.35
N ASP A 768 -46.86 -37.87 -11.55
CA ASP A 768 -46.84 -37.77 -10.08
C ASP A 768 -45.60 -38.56 -9.60
N VAL A 769 -44.62 -37.88 -9.05
CA VAL A 769 -43.34 -38.47 -8.66
C VAL A 769 -42.99 -38.08 -7.25
N ASP A 770 -42.87 -39.04 -6.38
CA ASP A 770 -42.38 -38.92 -5.02
C ASP A 770 -40.96 -39.51 -4.91
N SER A 771 -40.07 -38.77 -4.33
CA SER A 771 -38.73 -39.23 -4.03
C SER A 771 -38.32 -38.98 -2.59
N SER A 772 -37.75 -39.96 -1.94
CA SER A 772 -37.16 -39.81 -0.63
C SER A 772 -36.12 -40.89 -0.36
N PRO A 773 -35.15 -40.67 0.54
CA PRO A 773 -34.22 -41.71 0.96
C PRO A 773 -34.91 -42.92 1.59
N ALA A 774 -36.04 -42.69 2.26
CA ALA A 774 -36.77 -43.77 2.97
C ALA A 774 -37.58 -44.64 2.04
N GLU A 775 -38.28 -44.07 1.06
CA GLU A 775 -39.23 -44.77 0.19
C GLU A 775 -38.70 -45.03 -1.22
N GLY A 776 -37.59 -44.41 -1.57
CA GLY A 776 -37.03 -44.48 -2.92
C GLY A 776 -37.70 -43.51 -3.87
N LEU A 777 -37.69 -43.82 -5.15
CA LEU A 777 -38.34 -43.08 -6.22
C LEU A 777 -39.61 -43.86 -6.61
N ASN A 778 -40.77 -43.26 -6.37
CA ASN A 778 -42.07 -43.79 -6.78
C ASN A 778 -42.71 -42.81 -7.76
N GLY A 779 -43.32 -43.29 -8.82
CA GLY A 779 -43.95 -42.37 -9.78
C GLY A 779 -44.97 -43.05 -10.67
N GLU A 780 -45.92 -42.23 -11.10
CA GLU A 780 -46.96 -42.56 -12.09
C GLU A 780 -46.92 -41.50 -13.19
N ALA A 781 -46.92 -41.94 -14.47
CA ALA A 781 -46.84 -41.02 -15.59
C ALA A 781 -47.83 -41.43 -16.73
#